data_940a0fdbb370b6e86ebe5118c36abbea
#
_entry.id   940a0fdbb370b6e86ebe5118c36abbea
#
_cell.length_a   1.000
_cell.length_b   1.000
_cell.length_c   1.000
_cell.angle_alpha   90.00
_cell.angle_beta   90.00
_cell.angle_gamma   90.00
#
_symmetry.space_group_name_H-M   'P 1'
#
loop_
_entity.id
_entity.type
_entity.pdbx_description
1 polymer ?
#
loop_
_entity_poly.entity_id
_entity_poly.type
_entity_poly.pdbx_seq_one_letter_code
_entity_poly.pdbx_strand_id
1 'polypeptide(L)'
;MIKLVDVSKYYKTESTVVMGLHKVNLEFNIGEFVAITGESGSGKSTLLNVISGVDSYEDGELYIDNEETSYYSQADFEKFRKEHVAFIFQSYNLIENYSVLQNVEAALIIKNVEKKERIKRAKNIIDRVGLTSRIRAKTSKLSGGEKQRLAIARALAQNTKFIVADEPTGNLDSKSGEAILKLLHDLSKDKLIIIVTHNYEQVEPYITRKIRLFDGEVVEDKIIKQIEVVEENIIKNQNGVKNNIFKIPFKFALMNLLSQPKKTILILLVTIMTTFFLFIFYGGYATIKAVMTDFSSYPAYNGFDERIIITKGKDDQGNNISLTESDYDFLKSLKYVDDVIKYEEGLDTLLNFINIDYEYDLKITSLYNQEPYMYPVSLISETDLLGGRLPENPNEIVISYLESYNKTKNNEIAEHLNASSIKLDANLKHINNVSGEVFKIKNFEIVGITKENTEVFGVFVVDDTLKDISNLYNVSEPKIVVKYNIEGESGEVILDRSYVGIGIDYSLKENELLIGTEMEDFISNLEDENNAQNIKLFYEDKEIQIVIENLDDYYSFYVNSNLLIEDSFPIYQYSLIVKDTTKLKSVINSLSNNQYEGLSYLLASENVDDNLSGDLLVISIAFGFYAIFLIVIIYLFSYLSIRSVLLSSKKNYNIFRVLGISPKQIQIMSGIEVIISFLYAYLFNLVVFILIKNLNIKYVSEYISYIKFTDYLLLLIVNIGLSILVANRYSKLLSKRSLMATVKVGG
;
A
#
# COMPACT_ATOMS: atom_id res chain seq x y z
N MET A 1 -19.39 -6.48 56.87
CA MET A 1 -19.03 -6.43 55.45
C MET A 1 -18.14 -5.23 55.13
N ILE A 2 -18.52 -4.00 55.49
CA ILE A 2 -17.70 -2.80 55.31
C ILE A 2 -17.54 -2.10 56.66
N LYS A 3 -16.28 -1.80 57.09
CA LYS A 3 -16.01 -1.13 58.35
C LYS A 3 -15.01 -0.01 58.13
N LEU A 4 -15.31 1.17 58.65
CA LEU A 4 -14.46 2.35 58.66
C LEU A 4 -13.99 2.61 60.07
N VAL A 5 -12.70 2.85 60.25
CA VAL A 5 -12.09 3.20 61.51
C VAL A 5 -11.28 4.48 61.31
N ASP A 6 -11.74 5.57 61.91
CA ASP A 6 -11.15 6.92 61.87
C ASP A 6 -10.84 7.42 60.42
N VAL A 7 -11.67 7.06 59.44
CA VAL A 7 -11.45 7.39 58.04
C VAL A 7 -11.65 8.87 57.80
N SER A 8 -10.57 9.50 57.18
CA SER A 8 -10.58 10.87 56.77
C SER A 8 -10.28 11.03 55.29
N LYS A 9 -10.88 12.06 54.66
CA LYS A 9 -10.73 12.38 53.24
C LYS A 9 -10.56 13.87 53.03
N TYR A 10 -9.46 14.28 52.35
CA TYR A 10 -9.16 15.66 52.04
C TYR A 10 -9.10 15.88 50.52
N TYR A 11 -9.63 17.01 50.07
CA TYR A 11 -9.52 17.46 48.67
C TYR A 11 -8.59 18.69 48.62
N LYS A 12 -7.46 18.56 47.95
CA LYS A 12 -6.49 19.64 47.76
C LYS A 12 -6.75 20.35 46.43
N THR A 13 -6.95 21.67 46.47
CA THR A 13 -6.90 22.56 45.32
C THR A 13 -5.60 23.33 45.39
N GLU A 14 -5.28 24.14 44.35
CA GLU A 14 -4.02 24.95 44.34
C GLU A 14 -3.90 25.91 45.54
N SER A 15 -5.02 26.35 46.13
CA SER A 15 -5.06 27.36 47.18
C SER A 15 -5.73 26.91 48.49
N THR A 16 -6.45 25.78 48.50
CA THR A 16 -7.25 25.37 49.68
C THR A 16 -7.24 23.85 49.87
N VAL A 17 -7.37 23.45 51.15
CA VAL A 17 -7.67 22.05 51.52
C VAL A 17 -9.08 22.00 52.05
N VAL A 18 -9.95 21.23 51.41
CA VAL A 18 -11.33 21.06 51.85
C VAL A 18 -11.47 19.65 52.44
N MET A 19 -11.99 19.60 53.67
CA MET A 19 -12.24 18.35 54.36
C MET A 19 -13.55 17.75 53.83
N GLY A 20 -13.47 16.51 53.32
CA GLY A 20 -14.61 15.79 52.83
C GLY A 20 -15.19 14.79 53.84
N LEU A 21 -14.30 14.16 54.62
CA LEU A 21 -14.65 13.28 55.78
C LEU A 21 -13.62 13.51 56.88
N HIS A 22 -14.08 13.40 58.12
CA HIS A 22 -13.23 13.55 59.31
C HIS A 22 -13.50 12.44 60.30
N LYS A 23 -12.51 11.58 60.54
CA LYS A 23 -12.53 10.47 61.52
C LYS A 23 -13.83 9.70 61.60
N VAL A 24 -14.34 9.29 60.45
CA VAL A 24 -15.60 8.54 60.31
C VAL A 24 -15.42 7.11 60.81
N ASN A 25 -16.24 6.72 61.76
CA ASN A 25 -16.34 5.37 62.29
C ASN A 25 -17.73 4.81 62.01
N LEU A 26 -17.82 3.82 61.14
CA LEU A 26 -19.07 3.18 60.72
C LEU A 26 -18.83 1.71 60.39
N GLU A 27 -19.83 0.90 60.63
CA GLU A 27 -19.83 -0.51 60.21
C GLU A 27 -21.16 -0.82 59.51
N PHE A 28 -21.08 -1.47 58.32
CA PHE A 28 -22.26 -1.84 57.51
C PHE A 28 -22.30 -3.33 57.27
N ASN A 29 -23.49 -3.92 57.40
CA ASN A 29 -23.71 -5.35 57.25
C ASN A 29 -24.75 -5.69 56.16
N ILE A 30 -24.68 -6.90 55.64
CA ILE A 30 -25.69 -7.40 54.71
C ILE A 30 -27.04 -7.46 55.44
N GLY A 31 -28.11 -7.11 54.72
CA GLY A 31 -29.44 -7.00 55.30
C GLY A 31 -29.83 -5.57 55.67
N GLU A 32 -28.86 -4.64 55.79
CA GLU A 32 -29.14 -3.23 56.11
C GLU A 32 -29.64 -2.46 54.86
N PHE A 33 -30.65 -1.62 55.09
CA PHE A 33 -31.06 -0.56 54.20
C PHE A 33 -30.81 0.80 54.91
N VAL A 34 -29.68 1.39 54.59
CA VAL A 34 -29.15 2.58 55.26
C VAL A 34 -29.47 3.84 54.46
N ALA A 35 -30.06 4.84 55.14
CA ALA A 35 -30.19 6.18 54.58
C ALA A 35 -29.15 7.12 55.19
N ILE A 36 -28.33 7.73 54.35
CA ILE A 36 -27.40 8.78 54.72
C ILE A 36 -28.03 10.15 54.38
N THR A 37 -28.20 10.98 55.41
CA THR A 37 -28.82 12.31 55.32
C THR A 37 -27.83 13.41 55.75
N GLY A 38 -28.14 14.67 55.48
CA GLY A 38 -27.31 15.83 55.85
C GLY A 38 -27.45 16.96 54.84
N GLU A 39 -26.92 18.11 55.16
CA GLU A 39 -26.92 19.30 54.31
C GLU A 39 -26.06 19.13 53.05
N SER A 40 -26.24 20.02 52.05
CA SER A 40 -25.32 20.06 50.90
C SER A 40 -23.91 20.34 51.35
N GLY A 41 -22.91 19.59 50.87
CA GLY A 41 -21.51 19.74 51.32
C GLY A 41 -21.13 18.95 52.56
N SER A 42 -22.03 18.28 53.26
CA SER A 42 -21.75 17.55 54.52
C SER A 42 -20.90 16.26 54.36
N GLY A 43 -20.42 15.94 53.17
CA GLY A 43 -19.56 14.76 52.93
C GLY A 43 -20.28 13.50 52.46
N LYS A 44 -21.61 13.49 52.26
CA LYS A 44 -22.42 12.30 51.90
C LYS A 44 -21.89 11.57 50.64
N SER A 45 -21.74 12.30 49.54
CA SER A 45 -21.23 11.71 48.29
C SER A 45 -19.76 11.30 48.42
N THR A 46 -18.98 11.99 49.23
CA THR A 46 -17.61 11.59 49.58
C THR A 46 -17.57 10.26 50.29
N LEU A 47 -18.42 10.09 51.31
CA LEU A 47 -18.55 8.80 52.01
C LEU A 47 -18.95 7.66 51.03
N LEU A 48 -19.96 7.89 50.20
CA LEU A 48 -20.35 6.90 49.17
C LEU A 48 -19.18 6.54 48.24
N ASN A 49 -18.39 7.52 47.80
CA ASN A 49 -17.27 7.28 46.89
C ASN A 49 -16.14 6.50 47.58
N VAL A 50 -15.87 6.78 48.86
CA VAL A 50 -14.85 6.04 49.62
C VAL A 50 -15.27 4.60 49.87
N ILE A 51 -16.47 4.35 50.42
CA ILE A 51 -16.93 2.98 50.72
C ILE A 51 -17.17 2.13 49.50
N SER A 52 -17.42 2.74 48.34
CA SER A 52 -17.56 2.05 47.07
C SER A 52 -16.23 1.85 46.30
N GLY A 53 -15.11 2.40 46.83
CA GLY A 53 -13.80 2.30 46.17
C GLY A 53 -13.68 3.11 44.88
N VAL A 54 -14.55 4.11 44.67
CA VAL A 54 -14.44 5.08 43.57
C VAL A 54 -13.37 6.09 43.86
N ASP A 55 -13.23 6.51 45.13
CA ASP A 55 -12.18 7.39 45.61
C ASP A 55 -11.36 6.73 46.73
N SER A 56 -10.14 7.21 46.96
CA SER A 56 -9.28 6.83 48.07
C SER A 56 -9.56 7.67 49.29
N TYR A 57 -9.08 7.25 50.44
CA TYR A 57 -9.03 8.03 51.70
C TYR A 57 -7.55 8.34 52.02
N GLU A 58 -7.30 9.31 52.92
CA GLU A 58 -5.94 9.74 53.29
C GLU A 58 -5.51 9.19 54.65
N ASP A 59 -6.44 9.12 55.63
CA ASP A 59 -6.15 8.65 56.99
C ASP A 59 -7.22 7.67 57.46
N GLY A 60 -6.87 6.80 58.43
CA GLY A 60 -7.75 5.77 59.00
C GLY A 60 -7.67 4.43 58.23
N GLU A 61 -8.57 3.54 58.53
CA GLU A 61 -8.60 2.18 57.99
C GLU A 61 -9.99 1.86 57.43
N LEU A 62 -10.01 1.32 56.21
CA LEU A 62 -11.22 0.81 55.58
C LEU A 62 -11.07 -0.70 55.39
N TYR A 63 -12.00 -1.48 55.98
CA TYR A 63 -12.07 -2.91 55.85
C TYR A 63 -13.22 -3.31 54.93
N ILE A 64 -12.95 -4.26 54.07
CA ILE A 64 -13.95 -4.90 53.16
C ILE A 64 -13.86 -6.40 53.37
N ASP A 65 -14.95 -7.02 53.79
CA ASP A 65 -15.00 -8.45 54.16
C ASP A 65 -13.83 -8.85 55.08
N ASN A 66 -13.54 -7.98 56.11
CA ASN A 66 -12.45 -8.10 57.09
C ASN A 66 -11.02 -7.98 56.51
N GLU A 67 -10.85 -7.60 55.25
CA GLU A 67 -9.54 -7.29 54.67
C GLU A 67 -9.32 -5.79 54.65
N GLU A 68 -8.17 -5.33 55.17
CA GLU A 68 -7.79 -3.93 55.17
C GLU A 68 -7.40 -3.47 53.74
N THR A 69 -7.88 -2.28 53.35
CA THR A 69 -7.70 -1.77 51.97
C THR A 69 -6.55 -0.79 51.78
N SER A 70 -5.76 -0.52 52.82
CA SER A 70 -4.62 0.42 52.73
C SER A 70 -3.60 0.02 51.70
N TYR A 71 -3.46 -1.27 51.44
CA TYR A 71 -2.54 -1.82 50.44
C TYR A 71 -3.20 -2.08 49.06
N TYR A 72 -4.48 -1.72 48.89
CA TYR A 72 -5.19 -1.93 47.65
C TYR A 72 -4.62 -1.04 46.55
N SER A 73 -4.16 -1.66 45.47
CA SER A 73 -3.87 -0.97 44.24
C SER A 73 -5.15 -0.53 43.53
N GLN A 74 -5.03 0.32 42.53
CA GLN A 74 -6.18 0.71 41.69
C GLN A 74 -6.85 -0.52 41.04
N ALA A 75 -6.09 -1.57 40.75
CA ALA A 75 -6.61 -2.81 40.18
C ALA A 75 -7.45 -3.60 41.19
N ASP A 76 -7.09 -3.55 42.48
CA ASP A 76 -7.84 -4.22 43.55
C ASP A 76 -9.18 -3.52 43.79
N PHE A 77 -9.21 -2.18 43.81
CA PHE A 77 -10.45 -1.42 43.84
C PHE A 77 -11.32 -1.65 42.59
N GLU A 78 -10.76 -1.83 41.42
CA GLU A 78 -11.51 -2.18 40.20
C GLU A 78 -12.13 -3.58 40.32
N LYS A 79 -11.39 -4.55 40.86
CA LYS A 79 -11.88 -5.89 41.18
C LYS A 79 -13.02 -5.86 42.20
N PHE A 80 -12.82 -5.11 43.30
CA PHE A 80 -13.83 -4.91 44.32
C PHE A 80 -15.14 -4.36 43.74
N ARG A 81 -15.05 -3.24 42.96
CA ARG A 81 -16.24 -2.67 42.30
C ARG A 81 -16.94 -3.67 41.37
N LYS A 82 -16.14 -4.39 40.58
CA LYS A 82 -16.67 -5.39 39.64
C LYS A 82 -17.43 -6.52 40.37
N GLU A 83 -16.92 -6.96 41.51
CA GLU A 83 -17.43 -8.15 42.18
C GLU A 83 -18.51 -7.80 43.22
N HIS A 84 -18.37 -6.70 43.94
CA HIS A 84 -19.13 -6.41 45.15
C HIS A 84 -20.03 -5.18 45.07
N VAL A 85 -19.77 -4.18 44.22
CA VAL A 85 -20.47 -2.91 44.23
C VAL A 85 -21.31 -2.67 42.99
N ALA A 86 -22.56 -2.27 43.16
CA ALA A 86 -23.36 -1.64 42.10
C ALA A 86 -23.63 -0.18 42.47
N PHE A 87 -23.47 0.72 41.53
CA PHE A 87 -23.61 2.15 41.77
C PHE A 87 -24.76 2.76 40.97
N ILE A 88 -25.65 3.51 41.64
CA ILE A 88 -26.71 4.33 41.07
C ILE A 88 -26.35 5.78 41.30
N PHE A 89 -25.87 6.47 40.24
CA PHE A 89 -25.43 7.86 40.32
C PHE A 89 -26.58 8.86 40.14
N GLN A 90 -26.51 10.00 40.79
CA GLN A 90 -27.43 11.11 40.62
C GLN A 90 -27.49 11.56 39.10
N SER A 91 -26.33 11.63 38.41
CA SER A 91 -26.23 11.94 37.00
C SER A 91 -26.47 10.77 36.04
N TYR A 92 -27.08 9.66 36.52
CA TYR A 92 -27.40 8.40 35.84
C TYR A 92 -26.15 7.65 35.29
N ASN A 93 -25.15 8.29 34.77
CA ASN A 93 -23.95 7.72 34.14
C ASN A 93 -24.27 6.60 33.14
N LEU A 94 -25.26 6.83 32.27
CA LEU A 94 -25.70 5.91 31.23
C LEU A 94 -24.95 6.15 29.93
N ILE A 95 -24.78 5.09 29.13
CA ILE A 95 -24.22 5.19 27.78
C ILE A 95 -25.32 5.66 26.84
N GLU A 96 -25.30 6.95 26.50
CA GLU A 96 -26.41 7.64 25.82
C GLU A 96 -26.73 7.07 24.43
N ASN A 97 -25.74 6.57 23.71
CA ASN A 97 -25.89 6.01 22.37
C ASN A 97 -26.36 4.54 22.37
N TYR A 98 -26.35 3.88 23.53
CA TYR A 98 -26.86 2.53 23.70
C TYR A 98 -28.40 2.53 23.89
N SER A 99 -29.01 1.44 23.48
CA SER A 99 -30.40 1.19 23.82
C SER A 99 -30.57 0.83 25.32
N VAL A 100 -31.80 0.85 25.81
CA VAL A 100 -32.15 0.35 27.15
C VAL A 100 -31.57 -1.04 27.34
N LEU A 101 -31.84 -1.95 26.41
CA LEU A 101 -31.34 -3.33 26.47
C LEU A 101 -29.79 -3.35 26.52
N GLN A 102 -29.12 -2.60 25.68
CA GLN A 102 -27.65 -2.58 25.62
C GLN A 102 -27.00 -2.05 26.89
N ASN A 103 -27.60 -1.05 27.56
CA ASN A 103 -27.09 -0.55 28.85
C ASN A 103 -27.17 -1.63 29.95
N VAL A 104 -28.28 -2.40 30.00
CA VAL A 104 -28.41 -3.49 30.96
C VAL A 104 -27.52 -4.67 30.60
N GLU A 105 -27.44 -5.01 29.30
CA GLU A 105 -26.55 -6.08 28.84
C GLU A 105 -25.08 -5.76 29.12
N ALA A 106 -24.67 -4.47 29.14
CA ALA A 106 -23.28 -4.08 29.41
C ALA A 106 -22.80 -4.63 30.77
N ALA A 107 -23.63 -4.51 31.82
CA ALA A 107 -23.32 -5.07 33.14
C ALA A 107 -23.18 -6.60 33.11
N LEU A 108 -24.06 -7.28 32.39
CA LEU A 108 -24.06 -8.75 32.26
C LEU A 108 -22.87 -9.24 31.38
N ILE A 109 -22.42 -8.47 30.39
CA ILE A 109 -21.22 -8.76 29.60
C ILE A 109 -19.98 -8.74 30.48
N ILE A 110 -19.87 -7.76 31.36
CA ILE A 110 -18.76 -7.63 32.32
C ILE A 110 -18.71 -8.84 33.26
N LYS A 111 -19.87 -9.38 33.65
CA LYS A 111 -20.00 -10.62 34.44
C LYS A 111 -19.84 -11.90 33.58
N ASN A 112 -19.50 -11.76 32.30
CA ASN A 112 -19.28 -12.86 31.35
C ASN A 112 -20.49 -13.81 31.17
N VAL A 113 -21.71 -13.30 31.29
CA VAL A 113 -22.95 -14.07 31.06
C VAL A 113 -23.10 -14.41 29.57
N GLU A 114 -23.50 -15.64 29.27
CA GLU A 114 -23.72 -16.09 27.88
C GLU A 114 -24.85 -15.32 27.18
N LYS A 115 -24.79 -15.20 25.86
CA LYS A 115 -25.68 -14.33 25.08
C LYS A 115 -27.18 -14.65 25.28
N LYS A 116 -27.57 -15.93 25.25
CA LYS A 116 -29.00 -16.33 25.43
C LYS A 116 -29.51 -15.95 26.81
N GLU A 117 -28.76 -16.32 27.83
CA GLU A 117 -29.10 -16.05 29.23
C GLU A 117 -29.03 -14.54 29.53
N ARG A 118 -28.04 -13.83 28.99
CA ARG A 118 -27.90 -12.39 29.14
C ARG A 118 -29.12 -11.61 28.65
N ILE A 119 -29.61 -11.94 27.43
CA ILE A 119 -30.78 -11.28 26.86
C ILE A 119 -32.02 -11.59 27.71
N LYS A 120 -32.18 -12.83 28.16
CA LYS A 120 -33.31 -13.25 29.03
C LYS A 120 -33.30 -12.49 30.36
N ARG A 121 -32.13 -12.45 31.04
CA ARG A 121 -31.99 -11.73 32.33
C ARG A 121 -32.18 -10.22 32.13
N ALA A 122 -31.61 -9.64 31.09
CA ALA A 122 -31.75 -8.21 30.80
C ALA A 122 -33.24 -7.83 30.60
N LYS A 123 -33.98 -8.60 29.81
CA LYS A 123 -35.42 -8.36 29.61
C LYS A 123 -36.23 -8.46 30.91
N ASN A 124 -35.97 -9.45 31.74
CA ASN A 124 -36.63 -9.60 33.02
C ASN A 124 -36.38 -8.40 33.96
N ILE A 125 -35.12 -7.96 34.03
CA ILE A 125 -34.75 -6.79 34.84
C ILE A 125 -35.41 -5.51 34.30
N ILE A 126 -35.44 -5.32 32.99
CA ILE A 126 -36.09 -4.18 32.34
C ILE A 126 -37.58 -4.15 32.60
N ASP A 127 -38.23 -5.32 32.63
CA ASP A 127 -39.63 -5.46 32.99
C ASP A 127 -39.91 -5.06 34.44
N ARG A 128 -39.06 -5.51 35.37
CA ARG A 128 -39.18 -5.18 36.82
C ARG A 128 -39.08 -3.68 37.10
N VAL A 129 -38.39 -2.90 36.26
CA VAL A 129 -38.32 -1.44 36.41
C VAL A 129 -39.32 -0.70 35.51
N GLY A 130 -40.22 -1.39 34.81
CA GLY A 130 -41.30 -0.81 34.02
C GLY A 130 -40.78 -0.14 32.71
N LEU A 131 -39.73 -0.67 32.06
CA LEU A 131 -39.15 -0.11 30.85
C LEU A 131 -39.32 -1.01 29.61
N THR A 132 -40.21 -2.02 29.68
CA THR A 132 -40.39 -2.98 28.58
C THR A 132 -40.77 -2.33 27.24
N SER A 133 -41.62 -1.31 27.26
CA SER A 133 -42.04 -0.56 26.07
C SER A 133 -40.91 0.25 25.44
N ARG A 134 -39.83 0.53 26.19
CA ARG A 134 -38.66 1.33 25.76
C ARG A 134 -37.42 0.48 25.48
N ILE A 135 -37.51 -0.83 25.48
CA ILE A 135 -36.36 -1.75 25.43
C ILE A 135 -35.37 -1.49 24.26
N ARG A 136 -35.88 -1.03 23.11
CA ARG A 136 -35.09 -0.69 21.92
C ARG A 136 -34.77 0.81 21.80
N ALA A 137 -35.36 1.65 22.65
CA ALA A 137 -35.13 3.09 22.60
C ALA A 137 -33.67 3.42 22.98
N LYS A 138 -33.08 4.40 22.32
CA LYS A 138 -31.76 4.95 22.71
C LYS A 138 -31.93 5.72 24.03
N THR A 139 -30.95 5.59 24.92
CA THR A 139 -30.95 6.25 26.23
C THR A 139 -31.07 7.76 26.13
N SER A 140 -30.50 8.38 25.08
CA SER A 140 -30.62 9.81 24.81
C SER A 140 -32.06 10.29 24.59
N LYS A 141 -32.99 9.39 24.26
CA LYS A 141 -34.40 9.68 24.00
C LYS A 141 -35.33 9.43 25.21
N LEU A 142 -34.76 9.02 26.35
CA LEU A 142 -35.49 8.74 27.58
C LEU A 142 -35.68 10.01 28.38
N SER A 143 -36.82 10.09 29.09
CA SER A 143 -37.06 11.10 30.14
C SER A 143 -36.13 10.90 31.34
N GLY A 144 -36.02 11.89 32.23
CA GLY A 144 -35.20 11.79 33.44
C GLY A 144 -35.59 10.59 34.32
N GLY A 145 -36.87 10.38 34.54
CA GLY A 145 -37.38 9.24 35.31
C GLY A 145 -37.10 7.89 34.62
N GLU A 146 -37.25 7.81 33.28
CA GLU A 146 -36.88 6.59 32.53
C GLU A 146 -35.38 6.30 32.60
N LYS A 147 -34.53 7.32 32.56
CA LYS A 147 -33.08 7.19 32.74
C LYS A 147 -32.74 6.69 34.15
N GLN A 148 -33.41 7.19 35.17
CA GLN A 148 -33.20 6.73 36.54
C GLN A 148 -33.56 5.27 36.70
N ARG A 149 -34.72 4.84 36.19
CA ARG A 149 -35.12 3.42 36.19
C ARG A 149 -34.15 2.54 35.42
N LEU A 150 -33.59 3.06 34.31
CA LEU A 150 -32.56 2.33 33.56
C LEU A 150 -31.23 2.22 34.34
N ALA A 151 -30.80 3.26 35.06
CA ALA A 151 -29.64 3.19 35.94
C ALA A 151 -29.78 2.15 37.03
N ILE A 152 -30.99 2.06 37.63
CA ILE A 152 -31.35 1.04 38.62
C ILE A 152 -31.33 -0.34 37.97
N ALA A 153 -31.93 -0.51 36.80
CA ALA A 153 -31.92 -1.79 36.05
C ALA A 153 -30.47 -2.27 35.80
N ARG A 154 -29.58 -1.36 35.44
CA ARG A 154 -28.17 -1.67 35.21
C ARG A 154 -27.47 -2.09 36.52
N ALA A 155 -27.75 -1.43 37.63
CA ALA A 155 -27.26 -1.82 38.97
C ALA A 155 -27.73 -3.20 39.36
N LEU A 156 -29.00 -3.50 39.15
CA LEU A 156 -29.58 -4.84 39.44
C LEU A 156 -28.92 -5.94 38.58
N ALA A 157 -28.59 -5.62 37.33
CA ALA A 157 -27.92 -6.55 36.40
C ALA A 157 -26.50 -6.93 36.86
N GLN A 158 -25.84 -6.08 37.65
CA GLN A 158 -24.54 -6.42 38.22
C GLN A 158 -24.63 -7.54 39.28
N ASN A 159 -25.78 -7.71 39.89
CA ASN A 159 -26.04 -8.72 40.92
C ASN A 159 -24.94 -8.79 41.98
N THR A 160 -24.64 -7.66 42.59
CA THR A 160 -23.65 -7.48 43.65
C THR A 160 -24.28 -7.60 45.03
N LYS A 161 -23.44 -7.79 46.07
CA LYS A 161 -23.87 -7.82 47.47
C LYS A 161 -24.15 -6.41 48.03
N PHE A 162 -23.59 -5.39 47.41
CA PHE A 162 -23.63 -4.01 47.87
C PHE A 162 -24.15 -3.08 46.78
N ILE A 163 -25.18 -2.29 47.07
CA ILE A 163 -25.74 -1.27 46.17
C ILE A 163 -25.63 0.08 46.86
N VAL A 164 -25.00 1.01 46.15
CA VAL A 164 -24.83 2.40 46.55
C VAL A 164 -25.66 3.29 45.64
N ALA A 165 -26.49 4.13 46.20
CA ALA A 165 -27.34 5.03 45.43
C ALA A 165 -27.26 6.48 45.93
N ASP A 166 -26.95 7.39 45.01
CA ASP A 166 -26.95 8.81 45.28
C ASP A 166 -28.24 9.41 44.68
N GLU A 167 -29.15 9.84 45.56
CA GLU A 167 -30.49 10.39 45.24
C GLU A 167 -31.29 9.57 44.23
N PRO A 168 -31.57 8.26 44.49
CA PRO A 168 -32.15 7.36 43.51
C PRO A 168 -33.61 7.69 43.12
N THR A 169 -34.31 8.53 43.88
CA THR A 169 -35.71 8.92 43.61
C THR A 169 -35.90 10.37 43.23
N GLY A 170 -34.84 11.21 43.28
CA GLY A 170 -34.92 12.67 43.11
C GLY A 170 -35.54 13.14 41.77
N ASN A 171 -35.49 12.31 40.72
CA ASN A 171 -36.02 12.64 39.39
C ASN A 171 -37.25 11.77 39.03
N LEU A 172 -37.89 11.15 40.00
CA LEU A 172 -39.07 10.31 39.79
C LEU A 172 -40.33 10.98 40.31
N ASP A 173 -41.45 10.71 39.69
CA ASP A 173 -42.77 10.98 40.30
C ASP A 173 -42.96 10.09 41.56
N SER A 174 -43.84 10.54 42.48
CA SER A 174 -44.06 9.88 43.76
C SER A 174 -44.34 8.38 43.64
N LYS A 175 -45.22 7.98 42.68
CA LYS A 175 -45.56 6.57 42.49
C LYS A 175 -44.41 5.73 41.98
N SER A 176 -43.63 6.28 41.04
CA SER A 176 -42.44 5.61 40.54
C SER A 176 -41.35 5.54 41.60
N GLY A 177 -41.17 6.62 42.40
CA GLY A 177 -40.24 6.65 43.52
C GLY A 177 -40.56 5.58 44.57
N GLU A 178 -41.81 5.47 45.00
CA GLU A 178 -42.28 4.43 45.95
C GLU A 178 -42.05 3.01 45.42
N ALA A 179 -42.36 2.76 44.14
CA ALA A 179 -42.13 1.46 43.53
C ALA A 179 -40.63 1.06 43.52
N ILE A 180 -39.73 2.03 43.28
CA ILE A 180 -38.30 1.80 43.32
C ILE A 180 -37.79 1.58 44.75
N LEU A 181 -38.24 2.39 45.73
CA LEU A 181 -37.86 2.21 47.12
C LEU A 181 -38.33 0.85 47.67
N LYS A 182 -39.53 0.41 47.32
CA LYS A 182 -40.05 -0.93 47.65
C LYS A 182 -39.15 -2.02 47.00
N LEU A 183 -38.77 -1.87 45.73
CA LEU A 183 -37.87 -2.79 45.07
C LEU A 183 -36.50 -2.87 45.75
N LEU A 184 -35.90 -1.72 46.15
CA LEU A 184 -34.65 -1.67 46.89
C LEU A 184 -34.80 -2.28 48.30
N HIS A 185 -35.92 -2.03 48.98
CA HIS A 185 -36.20 -2.64 50.27
C HIS A 185 -36.31 -4.17 50.18
N ASP A 186 -37.01 -4.71 49.18
CA ASP A 186 -37.09 -6.16 48.98
C ASP A 186 -35.71 -6.79 48.71
N LEU A 187 -34.82 -6.05 48.04
CA LEU A 187 -33.47 -6.50 47.80
C LEU A 187 -32.53 -6.36 48.99
N SER A 188 -32.84 -5.46 49.95
CA SER A 188 -31.98 -5.28 51.12
C SER A 188 -32.01 -6.50 52.07
N LYS A 189 -32.97 -7.39 51.94
CA LYS A 189 -33.01 -8.66 52.72
C LYS A 189 -31.76 -9.52 52.49
N ASP A 190 -31.23 -9.51 51.28
CA ASP A 190 -30.05 -10.30 50.89
C ASP A 190 -28.83 -9.46 50.52
N LYS A 191 -28.90 -8.12 50.61
CA LYS A 191 -27.90 -7.19 50.20
C LYS A 191 -27.76 -6.03 51.19
N LEU A 192 -26.57 -5.40 51.19
CA LEU A 192 -26.41 -4.10 51.80
C LEU A 192 -26.82 -3.01 50.80
N ILE A 193 -27.76 -2.14 51.21
CA ILE A 193 -28.16 -0.99 50.39
C ILE A 193 -27.91 0.29 51.17
N ILE A 194 -27.13 1.19 50.59
CA ILE A 194 -26.86 2.52 51.14
C ILE A 194 -27.36 3.57 50.16
N ILE A 195 -28.26 4.42 50.61
CA ILE A 195 -28.75 5.55 49.82
C ILE A 195 -28.40 6.89 50.48
N VAL A 196 -28.02 7.86 49.67
CA VAL A 196 -27.99 9.26 50.05
C VAL A 196 -29.29 9.89 49.58
N THR A 197 -29.93 10.66 50.43
CA THR A 197 -31.18 11.36 50.08
C THR A 197 -31.31 12.64 50.91
N HIS A 198 -31.88 13.68 50.29
CA HIS A 198 -32.36 14.87 50.99
C HIS A 198 -33.86 14.78 51.37
N ASN A 199 -34.59 13.80 50.81
CA ASN A 199 -36.00 13.54 51.12
C ASN A 199 -36.13 12.33 52.05
N TYR A 200 -35.89 12.56 53.34
CA TYR A 200 -35.92 11.51 54.36
C TYR A 200 -37.33 10.90 54.52
N GLU A 201 -38.39 11.70 54.50
CA GLU A 201 -39.79 11.26 54.71
C GLU A 201 -40.19 10.18 53.70
N GLN A 202 -39.72 10.27 52.45
CA GLN A 202 -40.03 9.31 51.43
C GLN A 202 -39.37 7.93 51.64
N VAL A 203 -38.18 7.91 52.26
CA VAL A 203 -37.37 6.68 52.43
C VAL A 203 -37.58 6.03 53.78
N GLU A 204 -38.04 6.77 54.80
CA GLU A 204 -38.22 6.32 56.17
C GLU A 204 -39.01 5.01 56.31
N PRO A 205 -40.11 4.74 55.60
CA PRO A 205 -40.86 3.49 55.73
C PRO A 205 -40.05 2.24 55.36
N TYR A 206 -39.01 2.40 54.54
CA TYR A 206 -38.25 1.33 53.89
C TYR A 206 -36.92 1.01 54.53
N ILE A 207 -36.31 1.97 55.27
CA ILE A 207 -34.96 1.86 55.80
C ILE A 207 -34.93 1.09 57.15
N THR A 208 -33.74 0.55 57.43
CA THR A 208 -33.42 -0.11 58.70
C THR A 208 -32.54 0.72 59.58
N ARG A 209 -31.78 1.69 59.02
CA ARG A 209 -30.82 2.52 59.72
C ARG A 209 -30.70 3.92 59.09
N LYS A 210 -30.58 4.95 59.91
CA LYS A 210 -30.38 6.34 59.54
C LYS A 210 -29.02 6.82 60.02
N ILE A 211 -28.23 7.42 59.12
CA ILE A 211 -26.99 8.06 59.44
C ILE A 211 -27.10 9.54 59.00
N ARG A 212 -26.71 10.46 59.87
CA ARG A 212 -26.68 11.88 59.55
C ARG A 212 -25.23 12.37 59.57
N LEU A 213 -24.82 13.00 58.46
CA LEU A 213 -23.53 13.63 58.31
C LEU A 213 -23.66 15.15 58.41
N PHE A 214 -22.70 15.77 59.13
CA PHE A 214 -22.54 17.19 59.19
C PHE A 214 -21.03 17.53 59.18
N ASP A 215 -20.61 18.39 58.28
CA ASP A 215 -19.18 18.84 58.05
C ASP A 215 -18.16 17.69 58.07
N GLY A 216 -18.50 16.61 57.38
CA GLY A 216 -17.61 15.43 57.23
C GLY A 216 -17.65 14.45 58.41
N GLU A 217 -18.41 14.70 59.47
CA GLU A 217 -18.51 13.87 60.66
C GLU A 217 -19.87 13.20 60.78
N VAL A 218 -19.93 12.02 61.44
CA VAL A 218 -21.17 11.33 61.77
C VAL A 218 -21.75 11.92 63.05
N VAL A 219 -22.88 12.65 62.93
CA VAL A 219 -23.53 13.29 64.08
C VAL A 219 -24.71 12.46 64.61
N GLU A 220 -25.28 11.58 63.82
CA GLU A 220 -26.35 10.66 64.23
C GLU A 220 -26.19 9.31 63.55
N ASP A 221 -26.27 8.23 64.31
CA ASP A 221 -26.31 6.85 63.79
C ASP A 221 -27.42 6.10 64.55
N LYS A 222 -28.56 5.92 63.91
CA LYS A 222 -29.76 5.40 64.54
C LYS A 222 -30.28 4.14 63.83
N ILE A 223 -30.33 3.02 64.54
CA ILE A 223 -30.98 1.81 64.09
C ILE A 223 -32.50 1.98 64.28
N ILE A 224 -33.26 1.84 63.16
CA ILE A 224 -34.72 1.96 63.12
C ILE A 224 -35.40 0.62 63.28
N LYS A 225 -34.85 -0.40 62.62
CA LYS A 225 -35.34 -1.79 62.64
C LYS A 225 -34.15 -2.71 62.89
N GLN A 226 -34.24 -3.55 63.90
CA GLN A 226 -33.24 -4.60 64.13
C GLN A 226 -33.31 -5.64 63.03
N ILE A 227 -32.17 -6.07 62.52
CA ILE A 227 -32.02 -7.10 61.49
C ILE A 227 -31.40 -8.32 62.17
N GLU A 228 -31.90 -9.51 61.93
CA GLU A 228 -31.17 -10.72 62.23
C GLU A 228 -29.97 -10.84 61.29
N VAL A 229 -28.76 -10.72 61.85
CA VAL A 229 -27.52 -10.87 61.06
C VAL A 229 -27.43 -12.32 60.62
N VAL A 230 -27.66 -12.58 59.34
CA VAL A 230 -27.43 -13.89 58.77
C VAL A 230 -25.94 -14.11 58.62
N GLU A 231 -25.34 -14.97 59.45
CA GLU A 231 -23.97 -15.45 59.28
C GLU A 231 -23.85 -16.17 57.93
N GLU A 232 -23.21 -15.53 56.97
CA GLU A 232 -22.93 -16.13 55.66
C GLU A 232 -21.90 -17.25 55.80
N ASN A 233 -22.28 -18.48 55.52
CA ASN A 233 -21.34 -19.53 55.15
C ASN A 233 -20.67 -19.13 53.82
N ILE A 234 -19.41 -18.72 53.88
CA ILE A 234 -18.60 -18.31 52.74
C ILE A 234 -18.42 -19.51 51.80
N ILE A 235 -19.35 -19.70 50.89
CA ILE A 235 -19.13 -20.56 49.74
C ILE A 235 -18.14 -19.82 48.82
N LYS A 236 -16.86 -20.13 48.99
CA LYS A 236 -15.81 -19.74 47.99
C LYS A 236 -16.14 -20.44 46.68
N ASN A 237 -16.94 -19.81 45.86
CA ASN A 237 -17.06 -20.22 44.47
C ASN A 237 -15.75 -19.96 43.73
N GLN A 238 -14.80 -20.89 43.90
CA GLN A 238 -13.55 -20.98 43.12
C GLN A 238 -13.83 -21.56 41.73
N ASN A 239 -14.67 -20.93 40.95
CA ASN A 239 -14.67 -21.15 39.53
C ASN A 239 -13.87 -20.02 38.88
N GLY A 240 -12.57 -20.13 38.93
CA GLY A 240 -11.63 -19.34 38.15
C GLY A 240 -11.82 -19.63 36.66
N VAL A 241 -12.87 -19.11 36.08
CA VAL A 241 -13.01 -19.05 34.62
C VAL A 241 -11.83 -18.21 34.15
N LYS A 242 -10.88 -18.83 33.46
CA LYS A 242 -9.79 -18.11 32.75
C LYS A 242 -10.44 -17.04 31.88
N ASN A 243 -10.51 -15.83 32.40
CA ASN A 243 -11.06 -14.69 31.67
C ASN A 243 -10.10 -14.36 30.51
N ASN A 244 -10.49 -14.73 29.31
CA ASN A 244 -9.80 -14.28 28.11
C ASN A 244 -9.90 -12.75 28.06
N ILE A 245 -8.75 -12.07 28.28
CA ILE A 245 -8.64 -10.61 28.38
C ILE A 245 -9.24 -9.90 27.15
N PHE A 246 -9.30 -10.56 26.01
CA PHE A 246 -9.79 -10.00 24.74
C PHE A 246 -11.29 -10.13 24.52
N LYS A 247 -11.97 -11.12 25.15
CA LYS A 247 -13.38 -11.44 24.85
C LYS A 247 -14.37 -10.32 25.19
N ILE A 248 -14.19 -9.67 26.34
CA ILE A 248 -15.05 -8.57 26.80
C ILE A 248 -14.77 -7.30 25.98
N PRO A 249 -13.50 -6.83 25.83
CA PRO A 249 -13.16 -5.70 24.99
C PRO A 249 -13.64 -5.80 23.54
N PHE A 250 -13.53 -6.99 22.93
CA PHE A 250 -13.97 -7.22 21.56
C PHE A 250 -15.49 -7.02 21.39
N LYS A 251 -16.28 -7.56 22.33
CA LYS A 251 -17.74 -7.37 22.31
C LYS A 251 -18.13 -5.88 22.41
N PHE A 252 -17.48 -5.15 23.33
CA PHE A 252 -17.78 -3.73 23.51
C PHE A 252 -17.28 -2.88 22.34
N ALA A 253 -16.13 -3.19 21.75
CA ALA A 253 -15.65 -2.51 20.54
C ALA A 253 -16.67 -2.63 19.41
N LEU A 254 -17.17 -3.85 19.16
CA LEU A 254 -18.19 -4.07 18.13
C LEU A 254 -19.51 -3.35 18.46
N MET A 255 -19.95 -3.39 19.73
CA MET A 255 -21.15 -2.64 20.16
C MET A 255 -20.99 -1.14 19.97
N ASN A 256 -19.84 -0.57 20.30
CA ASN A 256 -19.54 0.85 20.12
C ASN A 256 -19.57 1.27 18.64
N LEU A 257 -18.92 0.50 17.75
CA LEU A 257 -18.92 0.75 16.31
C LEU A 257 -20.35 0.76 15.74
N LEU A 258 -21.20 -0.19 16.16
CA LEU A 258 -22.58 -0.29 15.67
C LEU A 258 -23.53 0.75 16.28
N SER A 259 -23.32 1.13 17.57
CA SER A 259 -24.22 2.03 18.29
C SER A 259 -23.95 3.52 18.03
N GLN A 260 -22.79 3.87 17.48
CA GLN A 260 -22.37 5.25 17.22
C GLN A 260 -22.07 5.49 15.71
N PRO A 261 -23.07 5.38 14.81
CA PRO A 261 -22.83 5.37 13.37
C PRO A 261 -22.13 6.64 12.87
N LYS A 262 -22.48 7.82 13.39
CA LYS A 262 -21.82 9.09 12.99
C LYS A 262 -20.31 9.07 13.29
N LYS A 263 -19.93 8.60 14.48
CA LYS A 263 -18.55 8.44 14.90
C LYS A 263 -17.83 7.40 14.03
N THR A 264 -18.45 6.25 13.82
CA THR A 264 -17.89 5.15 13.04
C THR A 264 -17.66 5.55 11.60
N ILE A 265 -18.64 6.23 10.95
CA ILE A 265 -18.50 6.74 9.60
C ILE A 265 -17.33 7.72 9.51
N LEU A 266 -17.19 8.64 10.47
CA LEU A 266 -16.09 9.61 10.45
C LEU A 266 -14.72 8.92 10.61
N ILE A 267 -14.59 7.93 11.50
CA ILE A 267 -13.36 7.13 11.62
C ILE A 267 -13.10 6.37 10.33
N LEU A 268 -14.13 5.75 9.73
CA LEU A 268 -14.00 5.03 8.47
C LEU A 268 -13.57 5.95 7.32
N LEU A 269 -14.14 7.14 7.19
CA LEU A 269 -13.72 8.11 6.16
C LEU A 269 -12.24 8.46 6.31
N VAL A 270 -11.81 8.78 7.53
CA VAL A 270 -10.39 9.08 7.80
C VAL A 270 -9.50 7.90 7.45
N THR A 271 -9.86 6.69 7.88
CA THR A 271 -9.05 5.48 7.62
C THR A 271 -9.06 5.07 6.15
N ILE A 272 -10.18 5.26 5.43
CA ILE A 272 -10.27 5.02 3.98
C ILE A 272 -9.35 6.01 3.25
N MET A 273 -9.42 7.30 3.55
CA MET A 273 -8.55 8.30 2.94
C MET A 273 -7.07 8.00 3.20
N THR A 274 -6.70 7.72 4.45
CA THR A 274 -5.30 7.43 4.80
C THR A 274 -4.77 6.16 4.11
N THR A 275 -5.59 5.12 4.03
CA THR A 275 -5.25 3.88 3.33
C THR A 275 -5.21 4.10 1.81
N PHE A 276 -6.11 4.91 1.26
CA PHE A 276 -6.12 5.28 -0.16
C PHE A 276 -4.82 6.01 -0.57
N PHE A 277 -4.39 6.99 0.22
CA PHE A 277 -3.11 7.66 -0.02
C PHE A 277 -1.91 6.71 0.06
N LEU A 278 -1.96 5.71 0.96
CA LEU A 278 -0.92 4.69 1.03
C LEU A 278 -0.85 3.85 -0.26
N PHE A 279 -2.01 3.47 -0.83
CA PHE A 279 -2.09 2.73 -2.09
C PHE A 279 -1.59 3.57 -3.27
N ILE A 280 -2.05 4.83 -3.41
CA ILE A 280 -1.58 5.73 -4.48
C ILE A 280 -0.08 5.94 -4.39
N PHE A 281 0.44 6.22 -3.21
CA PHE A 281 1.86 6.45 -3.03
C PHE A 281 2.69 5.23 -3.43
N TYR A 282 2.28 4.04 -2.98
CA TYR A 282 2.98 2.81 -3.33
C TYR A 282 2.88 2.49 -4.83
N GLY A 283 1.70 2.72 -5.43
CA GLY A 283 1.52 2.59 -6.87
C GLY A 283 2.47 3.50 -7.66
N GLY A 284 2.63 4.77 -7.24
CA GLY A 284 3.60 5.69 -7.84
C GLY A 284 5.02 5.18 -7.76
N TYR A 285 5.41 4.64 -6.61
CA TYR A 285 6.72 3.99 -6.48
C TYR A 285 6.88 2.79 -7.41
N ALA A 286 5.89 1.91 -7.49
CA ALA A 286 5.92 0.75 -8.36
C ALA A 286 6.03 1.13 -9.84
N THR A 287 5.29 2.17 -10.27
CA THR A 287 5.33 2.72 -11.62
C THR A 287 6.70 3.32 -11.93
N ILE A 288 7.22 4.20 -11.07
CA ILE A 288 8.54 4.82 -11.28
C ILE A 288 9.62 3.74 -11.34
N LYS A 289 9.55 2.74 -10.44
CA LYS A 289 10.48 1.62 -10.47
C LYS A 289 10.38 0.82 -11.77
N ALA A 290 9.18 0.53 -12.26
CA ALA A 290 8.97 -0.19 -13.50
C ALA A 290 9.48 0.61 -14.70
N VAL A 291 9.07 1.87 -14.81
CA VAL A 291 9.52 2.78 -15.88
C VAL A 291 11.04 2.93 -15.87
N MET A 292 11.66 3.06 -14.69
CA MET A 292 13.13 3.15 -14.63
C MET A 292 13.83 1.83 -14.93
N THR A 293 13.25 0.69 -14.58
CA THR A 293 13.77 -0.60 -15.04
C THR A 293 13.62 -0.74 -16.56
N ASP A 294 12.55 -0.20 -17.15
CA ASP A 294 12.39 -0.15 -18.59
C ASP A 294 13.35 0.88 -19.24
N PHE A 295 13.61 2.05 -18.61
CA PHE A 295 14.63 3.00 -19.05
C PHE A 295 16.06 2.49 -18.82
N SER A 296 16.30 1.66 -17.80
CA SER A 296 17.59 1.00 -17.62
C SER A 296 17.84 -0.09 -18.65
N SER A 297 16.85 -0.43 -19.42
CA SER A 297 16.93 -1.34 -20.56
C SER A 297 17.06 -0.62 -21.92
N TYR A 298 17.63 0.61 -21.98
CA TYR A 298 18.45 0.98 -23.12
C TYR A 298 19.87 0.45 -22.84
N PRO A 299 20.11 -0.84 -23.07
CA PRO A 299 21.44 -1.40 -22.89
C PRO A 299 22.36 -0.77 -23.92
N ALA A 300 23.63 -0.69 -23.59
CA ALA A 300 24.65 -0.40 -24.59
C ALA A 300 24.59 -1.43 -25.76
N TYR A 301 23.80 -2.46 -25.63
CA TYR A 301 23.64 -3.58 -26.56
C TYR A 301 22.18 -4.06 -26.56
N ASN A 302 21.71 -4.63 -27.66
CA ASN A 302 20.44 -5.35 -27.71
C ASN A 302 20.50 -6.56 -26.75
N GLY A 303 19.84 -6.47 -25.61
CA GLY A 303 19.99 -7.37 -24.45
C GLY A 303 18.99 -8.51 -24.44
N PHE A 304 19.05 -9.44 -25.36
CA PHE A 304 18.23 -10.66 -25.29
C PHE A 304 18.97 -11.82 -24.60
N ASP A 305 18.20 -12.71 -23.99
CA ASP A 305 18.73 -13.73 -23.07
C ASP A 305 19.67 -14.75 -23.73
N GLU A 306 19.53 -14.97 -25.02
CA GLU A 306 20.33 -15.90 -25.81
C GLU A 306 21.71 -15.34 -26.22
N ARG A 307 21.99 -14.05 -25.95
CA ARG A 307 23.20 -13.36 -26.41
C ARG A 307 24.26 -13.27 -25.34
N ILE A 308 25.49 -13.75 -25.68
CA ILE A 308 26.72 -13.52 -24.90
C ILE A 308 27.65 -12.66 -25.72
N ILE A 309 28.07 -11.53 -25.18
CA ILE A 309 29.01 -10.61 -25.79
C ILE A 309 30.44 -11.03 -25.45
N ILE A 310 31.31 -11.13 -26.43
CA ILE A 310 32.71 -11.53 -26.27
C ILE A 310 33.61 -10.38 -26.72
N THR A 311 34.58 -10.00 -25.89
CA THR A 311 35.61 -9.02 -26.17
C THR A 311 37.01 -9.56 -25.80
N LYS A 312 38.07 -8.96 -26.27
CA LYS A 312 39.46 -9.37 -25.98
C LYS A 312 40.16 -8.46 -24.98
N GLY A 313 39.47 -7.50 -24.39
CA GLY A 313 40.05 -6.55 -23.46
C GLY A 313 40.85 -5.41 -24.14
N LYS A 314 41.75 -4.76 -23.41
CA LYS A 314 42.53 -3.61 -23.85
C LYS A 314 44.05 -3.92 -23.82
N ASP A 315 44.79 -3.33 -24.73
CA ASP A 315 46.26 -3.37 -24.73
C ASP A 315 46.86 -2.48 -23.62
N ASP A 316 48.18 -2.52 -23.47
CA ASP A 316 48.94 -1.72 -22.49
C ASP A 316 48.81 -0.18 -22.72
N GLN A 317 48.29 0.23 -23.85
CA GLN A 317 48.05 1.65 -24.22
C GLN A 317 46.59 2.04 -24.01
N GLY A 318 45.72 1.09 -23.64
CA GLY A 318 44.32 1.31 -23.41
C GLY A 318 43.44 1.16 -24.64
N ASN A 319 43.94 0.72 -25.79
CA ASN A 319 43.20 0.48 -27.02
C ASN A 319 42.53 -0.93 -26.95
N ASN A 320 41.36 -1.08 -27.56
CA ASN A 320 40.70 -2.37 -27.67
C ASN A 320 41.55 -3.32 -28.56
N ILE A 321 41.65 -4.58 -28.15
CA ILE A 321 42.30 -5.62 -28.91
C ILE A 321 41.30 -6.26 -29.86
N SER A 322 41.66 -6.32 -31.16
CA SER A 322 40.78 -6.93 -32.16
C SER A 322 40.71 -8.43 -32.06
N LEU A 323 39.55 -8.97 -32.30
CA LEU A 323 39.26 -10.39 -32.43
C LEU A 323 39.71 -10.89 -33.80
N THR A 324 40.15 -12.15 -33.85
CA THR A 324 40.73 -12.75 -35.08
C THR A 324 39.82 -13.89 -35.59
N GLU A 325 40.07 -14.37 -36.82
CA GLU A 325 39.38 -15.55 -37.36
C GLU A 325 39.60 -16.79 -36.50
N SER A 326 40.76 -16.93 -35.86
CA SER A 326 41.00 -18.03 -34.93
C SER A 326 40.16 -17.94 -33.67
N ASP A 327 39.84 -16.71 -33.20
CA ASP A 327 38.91 -16.52 -32.08
C ASP A 327 37.48 -16.91 -32.51
N TYR A 328 37.07 -16.55 -33.71
CA TYR A 328 35.79 -16.93 -34.29
C TYR A 328 35.63 -18.44 -34.41
N ASP A 329 36.61 -19.13 -34.99
CA ASP A 329 36.60 -20.57 -35.16
C ASP A 329 36.53 -21.30 -33.79
N PHE A 330 37.29 -20.80 -32.81
CA PHE A 330 37.22 -21.30 -31.45
C PHE A 330 35.82 -21.15 -30.85
N LEU A 331 35.25 -19.96 -30.90
CA LEU A 331 33.90 -19.68 -30.33
C LEU A 331 32.83 -20.51 -31.02
N LYS A 332 32.90 -20.70 -32.32
CA LYS A 332 31.97 -21.54 -33.10
C LYS A 332 32.13 -23.03 -32.80
N SER A 333 33.30 -23.45 -32.33
CA SER A 333 33.54 -24.85 -31.91
C SER A 333 32.97 -25.20 -30.54
N LEU A 334 32.53 -24.22 -29.76
CA LEU A 334 32.01 -24.41 -28.41
C LEU A 334 30.69 -25.18 -28.44
N LYS A 335 30.57 -26.16 -27.55
CA LYS A 335 29.34 -26.94 -27.40
C LYS A 335 28.19 -26.05 -26.92
N TYR A 336 27.04 -26.13 -27.55
CA TYR A 336 25.81 -25.37 -27.28
C TYR A 336 25.82 -23.93 -27.79
N VAL A 337 26.82 -23.50 -28.54
CA VAL A 337 26.80 -22.26 -29.31
C VAL A 337 26.11 -22.59 -30.65
N ASP A 338 25.03 -21.90 -30.93
CA ASP A 338 24.24 -22.09 -32.15
C ASP A 338 24.79 -21.22 -33.31
N ASP A 339 25.25 -20.01 -32.97
CA ASP A 339 25.79 -19.06 -33.94
C ASP A 339 26.80 -18.09 -33.30
N VAL A 340 27.66 -17.47 -34.15
CA VAL A 340 28.62 -16.44 -33.76
C VAL A 340 28.52 -15.29 -34.75
N ILE A 341 27.99 -14.17 -34.28
CA ILE A 341 27.78 -12.97 -35.09
C ILE A 341 29.00 -12.04 -34.96
N LYS A 342 29.56 -11.62 -36.12
CA LYS A 342 30.69 -10.70 -36.20
C LYS A 342 30.27 -9.23 -36.30
N TYR A 343 29.03 -8.96 -36.68
CA TYR A 343 28.51 -7.64 -37.08
C TYR A 343 27.48 -7.13 -36.09
N GLU A 344 27.99 -6.68 -34.96
CA GLU A 344 27.12 -6.33 -33.79
C GLU A 344 26.41 -5.00 -33.94
N GLU A 345 26.99 -4.03 -34.67
CA GLU A 345 26.31 -2.76 -34.92
C GLU A 345 24.92 -3.00 -35.53
N GLY A 346 24.80 -4.03 -36.36
CA GLY A 346 23.52 -4.46 -36.90
C GLY A 346 22.56 -4.96 -35.83
N LEU A 347 23.01 -5.81 -34.86
CA LEU A 347 22.20 -6.29 -33.75
C LEU A 347 21.77 -5.17 -32.79
N ASP A 348 22.64 -4.15 -32.64
CA ASP A 348 22.42 -3.02 -31.74
C ASP A 348 21.71 -1.84 -32.41
N THR A 349 21.04 -2.10 -33.55
CA THR A 349 20.32 -1.10 -34.35
C THR A 349 18.82 -1.28 -34.20
N LEU A 350 18.12 -0.17 -33.97
CA LEU A 350 16.67 -0.04 -33.97
C LEU A 350 16.17 0.28 -35.37
N LEU A 351 15.04 -0.27 -35.76
CA LEU A 351 14.39 -0.06 -37.04
C LEU A 351 13.13 0.77 -36.90
N ASN A 352 12.99 1.79 -37.74
CA ASN A 352 11.74 2.53 -37.90
C ASN A 352 11.26 2.42 -39.35
N PHE A 353 10.23 1.61 -39.58
CA PHE A 353 9.71 1.35 -40.91
C PHE A 353 8.95 2.53 -41.48
N ILE A 354 9.23 2.84 -42.73
CA ILE A 354 8.59 3.89 -43.52
C ILE A 354 8.23 3.35 -44.93
N ASN A 355 7.35 4.05 -45.64
CA ASN A 355 7.01 3.78 -47.05
C ASN A 355 6.63 2.31 -47.33
N ILE A 356 5.71 1.75 -46.52
CA ILE A 356 5.30 0.35 -46.66
C ILE A 356 4.35 0.21 -47.84
N ASP A 357 4.76 -0.58 -48.85
CA ASP A 357 3.95 -0.86 -50.03
C ASP A 357 3.03 -2.08 -49.79
N TYR A 358 1.83 -1.79 -49.25
CA TYR A 358 0.80 -2.82 -49.01
C TYR A 358 -0.59 -2.29 -49.31
N GLU A 359 -1.38 -3.01 -50.10
CA GLU A 359 -2.66 -2.58 -50.68
C GLU A 359 -3.78 -2.31 -49.63
N TYR A 360 -3.65 -2.74 -48.41
CA TYR A 360 -4.64 -2.57 -47.34
C TYR A 360 -4.14 -1.60 -46.28
N ASP A 361 -4.64 -0.38 -46.30
CA ASP A 361 -4.62 0.69 -45.27
C ASP A 361 -3.76 0.43 -43.99
N LEU A 362 -2.55 -0.09 -44.21
CA LEU A 362 -1.48 -0.13 -43.24
C LEU A 362 -0.91 1.30 -43.11
N LYS A 363 -1.74 2.25 -42.69
CA LYS A 363 -1.26 3.55 -42.20
C LYS A 363 -0.44 3.32 -40.93
N ILE A 364 0.75 2.75 -41.07
CA ILE A 364 1.58 2.43 -39.93
C ILE A 364 2.85 3.22 -40.04
N THR A 365 2.90 4.26 -39.24
CA THR A 365 4.15 4.96 -38.93
C THR A 365 5.10 4.09 -38.08
N SER A 366 4.60 3.00 -37.49
CA SER A 366 5.38 1.94 -36.86
C SER A 366 4.56 0.65 -36.84
N LEU A 367 5.10 -0.47 -37.31
CA LEU A 367 4.52 -1.80 -37.20
C LEU A 367 4.48 -2.28 -35.72
N TYR A 368 5.24 -1.66 -34.86
CA TYR A 368 5.41 -1.95 -33.45
C TYR A 368 5.09 -0.72 -32.59
N ASN A 369 4.65 -0.94 -31.36
CA ASN A 369 4.48 0.13 -30.37
C ASN A 369 5.83 0.77 -29.95
N GLN A 370 6.92 0.07 -30.20
CA GLN A 370 8.31 0.48 -30.00
C GLN A 370 9.13 0.17 -31.27
N GLU A 371 10.22 0.86 -31.49
CA GLU A 371 11.16 0.56 -32.57
C GLU A 371 11.77 -0.82 -32.31
N PRO A 372 11.61 -1.81 -33.23
CA PRO A 372 12.10 -3.17 -33.03
C PRO A 372 13.62 -3.24 -33.26
N TYR A 373 14.25 -4.17 -32.53
CA TYR A 373 15.63 -4.57 -32.79
C TYR A 373 15.74 -5.60 -33.92
N MET A 374 16.93 -5.74 -34.47
CA MET A 374 17.27 -6.83 -35.37
C MET A 374 17.83 -8.02 -34.59
N TYR A 375 17.47 -9.19 -35.06
CA TYR A 375 17.90 -10.49 -34.53
C TYR A 375 18.40 -11.39 -35.65
N PRO A 376 19.40 -12.23 -35.41
CA PRO A 376 19.85 -13.17 -36.41
C PRO A 376 18.74 -14.21 -36.69
N VAL A 377 18.54 -14.57 -37.96
CA VAL A 377 17.56 -15.56 -38.36
C VAL A 377 17.80 -16.94 -37.71
N SER A 378 19.01 -17.20 -37.26
CA SER A 378 19.37 -18.41 -36.52
C SER A 378 18.55 -18.64 -35.26
N LEU A 379 17.90 -17.62 -34.68
CA LEU A 379 17.03 -17.72 -33.50
C LEU A 379 15.65 -18.36 -33.81
N ILE A 380 15.22 -18.35 -35.07
CA ILE A 380 13.93 -18.90 -35.46
C ILE A 380 14.08 -20.03 -36.48
N SER A 381 13.02 -20.79 -36.66
CA SER A 381 12.92 -21.88 -37.65
C SER A 381 11.63 -21.73 -38.45
N GLU A 382 11.49 -22.50 -39.56
CA GLU A 382 10.24 -22.50 -40.34
C GLU A 382 9.01 -22.87 -39.51
N THR A 383 9.19 -23.66 -38.44
CA THR A 383 8.08 -24.04 -37.56
C THR A 383 7.58 -22.86 -36.67
N ASP A 384 8.34 -21.79 -36.55
CA ASP A 384 7.97 -20.62 -35.79
C ASP A 384 7.21 -19.58 -36.62
N LEU A 385 7.13 -19.78 -37.92
CA LEU A 385 6.40 -18.90 -38.83
C LEU A 385 4.88 -19.15 -38.76
N LEU A 386 4.14 -18.03 -38.73
CA LEU A 386 2.69 -18.01 -38.97
C LEU A 386 2.38 -18.06 -40.45
N GLY A 387 3.22 -17.42 -41.29
CA GLY A 387 3.15 -17.46 -42.74
C GLY A 387 4.40 -16.87 -43.41
N GLY A 388 4.55 -17.10 -44.70
CA GLY A 388 5.73 -16.73 -45.46
C GLY A 388 6.88 -17.74 -45.33
N ARG A 389 8.11 -17.29 -45.49
CA ARG A 389 9.33 -18.07 -45.43
C ARG A 389 10.44 -17.35 -44.62
N LEU A 390 11.50 -18.04 -44.31
CA LEU A 390 12.70 -17.42 -43.74
C LEU A 390 13.43 -16.53 -44.78
N PRO A 391 14.16 -15.48 -44.35
CA PRO A 391 14.92 -14.62 -45.24
C PRO A 391 16.14 -15.39 -45.80
N GLU A 392 16.40 -15.24 -47.09
CA GLU A 392 17.56 -15.83 -47.80
C GLU A 392 18.51 -14.77 -48.31
N ASN A 393 18.03 -13.55 -48.56
CA ASN A 393 18.79 -12.44 -49.12
C ASN A 393 18.94 -11.27 -48.12
N PRO A 394 19.96 -10.39 -48.26
CA PRO A 394 20.19 -9.28 -47.31
C PRO A 394 19.04 -8.28 -47.24
N ASN A 395 18.25 -8.14 -48.32
CA ASN A 395 17.08 -7.25 -48.31
C ASN A 395 15.81 -7.88 -47.74
N GLU A 396 15.84 -9.14 -47.31
CA GLU A 396 14.70 -9.86 -46.81
C GLU A 396 14.66 -9.91 -45.29
N ILE A 397 13.48 -9.70 -44.72
CA ILE A 397 13.25 -9.71 -43.28
C ILE A 397 12.01 -10.54 -42.90
N VAL A 398 12.05 -11.15 -41.72
CA VAL A 398 10.88 -11.73 -41.03
C VAL A 398 10.54 -10.86 -39.86
N ILE A 399 9.27 -10.52 -39.71
CA ILE A 399 8.76 -9.72 -38.57
C ILE A 399 8.13 -10.63 -37.50
N SER A 400 8.22 -10.22 -36.25
CA SER A 400 7.49 -10.85 -35.16
C SER A 400 5.98 -10.61 -35.29
N TYR A 401 5.18 -11.50 -34.67
CA TYR A 401 3.75 -11.31 -34.52
C TYR A 401 3.43 -9.94 -33.94
N LEU A 402 2.49 -9.22 -34.59
CA LEU A 402 2.17 -7.84 -34.25
C LEU A 402 1.08 -7.80 -33.16
N GLU A 403 1.46 -7.55 -31.93
CA GLU A 403 0.53 -7.48 -30.79
C GLU A 403 -0.47 -6.31 -30.91
N SER A 404 -0.12 -5.26 -31.63
CA SER A 404 -0.99 -4.11 -31.94
C SER A 404 -2.18 -4.50 -32.85
N TYR A 405 -2.12 -5.66 -33.51
CA TYR A 405 -3.14 -6.17 -34.39
C TYR A 405 -3.89 -7.35 -33.77
N ASN A 406 -5.17 -7.47 -34.14
CA ASN A 406 -5.93 -8.68 -33.79
C ASN A 406 -5.42 -9.89 -34.57
N LYS A 407 -5.77 -11.07 -34.08
CA LYS A 407 -5.37 -12.36 -34.71
C LYS A 407 -5.78 -12.49 -36.18
N THR A 408 -6.94 -11.92 -36.56
CA THR A 408 -7.45 -11.96 -37.93
C THR A 408 -6.51 -11.20 -38.85
N LYS A 409 -6.05 -10.03 -38.49
CA LYS A 409 -5.17 -9.17 -39.28
C LYS A 409 -3.76 -9.76 -39.44
N ASN A 410 -3.22 -10.36 -38.36
CA ASN A 410 -1.95 -11.09 -38.44
C ASN A 410 -2.06 -12.30 -39.41
N ASN A 411 -3.20 -13.03 -39.43
CA ASN A 411 -3.44 -14.12 -40.35
C ASN A 411 -3.57 -13.62 -41.82
N GLU A 412 -4.21 -12.47 -42.05
CA GLU A 412 -4.29 -11.85 -43.38
C GLU A 412 -2.89 -11.48 -43.92
N ILE A 413 -2.02 -10.92 -43.08
CA ILE A 413 -0.62 -10.66 -43.44
C ILE A 413 0.12 -11.97 -43.74
N ALA A 414 -0.06 -12.99 -42.91
CA ALA A 414 0.56 -14.30 -43.10
C ALA A 414 0.13 -14.96 -44.42
N GLU A 415 -1.17 -14.90 -44.78
CA GLU A 415 -1.71 -15.40 -46.05
C GLU A 415 -1.12 -14.64 -47.24
N HIS A 416 -0.98 -13.30 -47.14
CA HIS A 416 -0.35 -12.48 -48.17
C HIS A 416 1.11 -12.89 -48.38
N LEU A 417 1.89 -13.04 -47.30
CA LEU A 417 3.31 -13.38 -47.32
C LEU A 417 3.57 -14.82 -47.86
N ASN A 418 2.58 -15.69 -47.85
CA ASN A 418 2.69 -16.98 -48.54
C ASN A 418 2.67 -16.86 -50.07
N ALA A 419 2.21 -15.73 -50.62
CA ALA A 419 2.08 -15.51 -52.06
C ALA A 419 3.07 -14.43 -52.60
N SER A 420 3.37 -13.41 -51.80
CA SER A 420 4.22 -12.27 -52.22
C SER A 420 4.85 -11.60 -51.01
N SER A 421 6.01 -10.94 -51.20
CA SER A 421 6.66 -10.08 -50.19
C SER A 421 5.98 -8.70 -50.07
N ILE A 422 6.24 -8.00 -48.96
CA ILE A 422 5.82 -6.63 -48.75
C ILE A 422 7.06 -5.75 -48.77
N LYS A 423 7.13 -4.77 -49.66
CA LYS A 423 8.26 -3.82 -49.76
C LYS A 423 8.11 -2.70 -48.78
N LEU A 424 9.21 -2.23 -48.21
CA LEU A 424 9.27 -1.12 -47.31
C LEU A 424 10.66 -0.47 -47.25
N ASP A 425 10.72 0.74 -46.73
CA ASP A 425 11.98 1.41 -46.37
C ASP A 425 12.10 1.44 -44.82
N ALA A 426 13.31 1.63 -44.31
CA ALA A 426 13.55 1.74 -42.86
C ALA A 426 14.57 2.82 -42.52
N ASN A 427 14.33 3.56 -41.46
CA ASN A 427 15.30 4.38 -40.79
C ASN A 427 16.02 3.52 -39.73
N LEU A 428 17.33 3.63 -39.66
CA LEU A 428 18.21 2.93 -38.76
C LEU A 428 18.71 3.88 -37.68
N LYS A 429 18.64 3.46 -36.42
CA LYS A 429 19.16 4.20 -35.28
C LYS A 429 19.96 3.26 -34.39
N HIS A 430 21.26 3.49 -34.31
CA HIS A 430 22.11 2.72 -33.40
C HIS A 430 21.83 3.10 -31.94
N ILE A 431 21.81 2.12 -31.05
CA ILE A 431 21.53 2.31 -29.61
C ILE A 431 22.47 3.33 -28.97
N ASN A 432 23.75 3.25 -29.31
CA ASN A 432 24.80 4.12 -28.74
C ASN A 432 25.01 5.43 -29.55
N ASN A 433 24.11 5.75 -30.47
CA ASN A 433 24.27 6.93 -31.31
C ASN A 433 23.96 8.23 -30.54
N VAL A 434 24.98 8.84 -29.97
CA VAL A 434 24.90 10.13 -29.25
C VAL A 434 24.74 11.31 -30.23
N SER A 435 25.16 11.16 -31.50
CA SER A 435 25.10 12.22 -32.52
C SER A 435 23.70 12.44 -33.09
N GLY A 436 22.81 11.48 -32.94
CA GLY A 436 21.46 11.52 -33.51
C GLY A 436 21.39 11.25 -35.01
N GLU A 437 22.49 10.76 -35.62
CA GLU A 437 22.51 10.37 -37.02
C GLU A 437 21.57 9.22 -37.31
N VAL A 438 20.74 9.34 -38.33
CA VAL A 438 19.80 8.36 -38.79
C VAL A 438 20.21 7.90 -40.17
N PHE A 439 20.56 6.63 -40.29
CA PHE A 439 20.82 6.03 -41.60
C PHE A 439 19.53 5.49 -42.19
N LYS A 440 19.52 5.22 -43.49
CA LYS A 440 18.33 4.74 -44.18
C LYS A 440 18.62 3.53 -45.04
N ILE A 441 17.66 2.62 -45.11
CA ILE A 441 17.66 1.51 -46.05
C ILE A 441 16.39 1.57 -46.86
N LYS A 442 16.50 1.44 -48.17
CA LYS A 442 15.41 1.34 -49.14
C LYS A 442 15.27 -0.10 -49.65
N ASN A 443 14.05 -0.43 -50.05
CA ASN A 443 13.71 -1.72 -50.67
C ASN A 443 14.01 -2.96 -49.81
N PHE A 444 13.71 -2.89 -48.51
CA PHE A 444 13.52 -4.08 -47.70
C PHE A 444 12.27 -4.82 -48.11
N GLU A 445 12.25 -6.15 -47.91
CA GLU A 445 11.10 -7.00 -48.20
C GLU A 445 10.74 -7.85 -46.98
N ILE A 446 9.53 -7.69 -46.46
CA ILE A 446 8.98 -8.63 -45.47
C ILE A 446 8.59 -9.91 -46.22
N VAL A 447 9.22 -11.03 -45.88
CA VAL A 447 9.00 -12.34 -46.48
C VAL A 447 8.33 -13.32 -45.54
N GLY A 448 8.21 -13.00 -44.26
CA GLY A 448 7.55 -13.85 -43.26
C GLY A 448 7.13 -13.11 -41.99
N ILE A 449 6.26 -13.75 -41.25
CA ILE A 449 5.76 -13.32 -39.93
C ILE A 449 5.77 -14.50 -38.97
N THR A 450 6.19 -14.28 -37.71
CA THR A 450 6.22 -15.35 -36.68
C THR A 450 4.88 -15.58 -36.02
N LYS A 451 4.75 -16.69 -35.28
CA LYS A 451 3.60 -17.00 -34.42
C LYS A 451 3.58 -16.11 -33.16
N GLU A 452 2.40 -15.97 -32.54
CA GLU A 452 2.14 -15.23 -31.31
C GLU A 452 3.04 -15.65 -30.12
N ASN A 453 3.49 -16.91 -30.09
CA ASN A 453 4.26 -17.46 -28.96
C ASN A 453 5.76 -17.52 -29.24
N THR A 454 6.27 -16.76 -30.22
CA THR A 454 7.72 -16.66 -30.46
C THR A 454 8.38 -15.84 -29.34
N GLU A 455 9.39 -16.41 -28.70
CA GLU A 455 10.00 -15.84 -27.47
C GLU A 455 10.70 -14.50 -27.72
N VAL A 456 11.17 -14.27 -28.94
CA VAL A 456 11.92 -13.06 -29.33
C VAL A 456 11.02 -12.13 -30.16
N PHE A 457 10.96 -10.87 -29.74
CA PHE A 457 10.14 -9.84 -30.38
C PHE A 457 11.00 -8.83 -31.14
N GLY A 458 10.91 -8.82 -32.47
CA GLY A 458 11.66 -7.91 -33.32
C GLY A 458 11.68 -8.30 -34.80
N VAL A 459 12.77 -8.06 -35.46
CA VAL A 459 12.96 -8.32 -36.88
C VAL A 459 14.11 -9.30 -37.08
N PHE A 460 13.86 -10.40 -37.81
CA PHE A 460 14.87 -11.44 -38.04
C PHE A 460 15.47 -11.27 -39.44
N VAL A 461 16.80 -11.26 -39.49
CA VAL A 461 17.59 -10.98 -40.69
C VAL A 461 18.71 -12.02 -40.88
N VAL A 462 19.24 -12.14 -42.07
CA VAL A 462 20.44 -12.92 -42.35
C VAL A 462 21.71 -12.17 -41.92
N ASP A 463 22.79 -12.89 -41.74
CA ASP A 463 24.09 -12.31 -41.34
C ASP A 463 24.61 -11.24 -42.31
N ASP A 464 24.36 -11.40 -43.62
CA ASP A 464 24.73 -10.42 -44.62
C ASP A 464 24.03 -9.07 -44.46
N THR A 465 22.76 -9.05 -43.96
CA THR A 465 22.06 -7.82 -43.60
C THR A 465 22.76 -7.13 -42.42
N LEU A 466 23.14 -7.87 -41.39
CA LEU A 466 23.87 -7.33 -40.23
C LEU A 466 25.24 -6.76 -40.65
N LYS A 467 25.90 -7.45 -41.59
CA LYS A 467 27.14 -7.00 -42.18
C LYS A 467 26.98 -5.69 -42.96
N ASP A 468 25.98 -5.60 -43.83
CA ASP A 468 25.69 -4.40 -44.60
C ASP A 468 25.45 -3.18 -43.71
N ILE A 469 24.67 -3.38 -42.62
CA ILE A 469 24.39 -2.33 -41.65
C ILE A 469 25.65 -1.95 -40.84
N SER A 470 26.42 -2.94 -40.40
CA SER A 470 27.69 -2.69 -39.72
C SER A 470 28.65 -1.91 -40.60
N ASN A 471 28.78 -2.26 -41.88
CA ASN A 471 29.57 -1.52 -42.84
C ASN A 471 29.09 -0.07 -42.98
N LEU A 472 27.76 0.16 -43.01
CA LEU A 472 27.16 1.48 -43.09
C LEU A 472 27.57 2.38 -41.89
N TYR A 473 27.59 1.82 -40.68
CA TYR A 473 28.04 2.55 -39.48
C TYR A 473 29.54 2.77 -39.43
N ASN A 474 30.33 1.85 -39.96
CA ASN A 474 31.80 1.89 -39.90
C ASN A 474 32.43 2.72 -41.01
N VAL A 475 31.70 3.08 -42.06
CA VAL A 475 32.17 4.01 -43.08
C VAL A 475 32.40 5.39 -42.44
N SER A 476 33.62 5.68 -42.07
CA SER A 476 34.01 6.91 -41.34
C SER A 476 33.91 8.18 -42.18
N GLU A 477 34.22 8.12 -43.46
CA GLU A 477 34.15 9.23 -44.38
C GLU A 477 33.88 8.73 -45.81
N PRO A 478 32.60 8.59 -46.22
CA PRO A 478 32.33 8.25 -47.62
C PRO A 478 32.75 9.41 -48.49
N LYS A 479 33.77 9.18 -49.34
CA LYS A 479 34.25 10.19 -50.29
C LYS A 479 33.56 9.97 -51.62
N ILE A 480 32.52 10.76 -51.90
CA ILE A 480 32.06 10.91 -53.28
C ILE A 480 32.90 12.00 -53.91
N VAL A 481 33.62 11.66 -54.97
CA VAL A 481 34.48 12.58 -55.72
C VAL A 481 33.80 12.88 -57.03
N VAL A 482 33.45 14.13 -57.25
CA VAL A 482 32.95 14.64 -58.52
C VAL A 482 34.13 15.16 -59.28
N LYS A 483 34.57 14.49 -60.35
CA LYS A 483 35.63 14.93 -61.24
C LYS A 483 35.08 15.58 -62.52
N TYR A 484 35.55 16.71 -62.88
CA TYR A 484 35.10 17.49 -64.06
C TYR A 484 36.22 18.26 -64.73
N ASN A 485 36.00 18.71 -65.94
CA ASN A 485 36.95 19.55 -66.68
C ASN A 485 36.30 20.90 -67.00
N ILE A 486 36.98 21.99 -66.65
CA ILE A 486 36.67 23.38 -67.06
C ILE A 486 37.78 23.91 -67.92
N GLU A 487 37.46 24.36 -69.17
CA GLU A 487 38.40 24.93 -70.11
C GLU A 487 39.71 24.10 -70.35
N GLY A 488 39.67 22.80 -70.12
CA GLY A 488 40.81 21.90 -70.27
C GLY A 488 41.63 21.63 -69.03
N GLU A 489 41.28 22.27 -67.89
CA GLU A 489 41.84 21.93 -66.58
C GLU A 489 40.95 20.99 -65.85
N SER A 490 41.50 19.97 -65.18
CA SER A 490 40.75 19.01 -64.38
C SER A 490 40.47 19.56 -62.96
N GLY A 491 39.22 19.59 -62.57
CA GLY A 491 38.77 19.91 -61.21
C GLY A 491 38.21 18.67 -60.49
N GLU A 492 38.22 18.71 -59.18
CA GLU A 492 37.51 17.72 -58.34
C GLU A 492 36.85 18.37 -57.16
N VAL A 493 35.66 17.91 -56.79
CA VAL A 493 34.93 18.28 -55.57
C VAL A 493 34.71 17.01 -54.79
N ILE A 494 35.08 17.04 -53.49
CA ILE A 494 34.85 15.93 -52.56
C ILE A 494 33.61 16.26 -51.74
N LEU A 495 32.61 15.40 -51.78
CA LEU A 495 31.43 15.49 -50.95
C LEU A 495 31.64 14.56 -49.75
N ASP A 496 31.74 15.13 -48.57
CA ASP A 496 31.96 14.39 -47.34
C ASP A 496 30.67 14.22 -46.51
N ARG A 497 30.74 13.41 -45.47
CA ARG A 497 29.63 13.06 -44.58
C ARG A 497 29.02 14.25 -43.82
N SER A 498 29.71 15.36 -43.68
CA SER A 498 29.23 16.56 -42.98
C SER A 498 28.07 17.25 -43.73
N TYR A 499 27.92 16.94 -45.02
CA TYR A 499 26.91 17.53 -45.89
C TYR A 499 25.89 16.54 -46.44
N VAL A 500 26.12 15.23 -46.31
CA VAL A 500 25.31 14.23 -47.04
C VAL A 500 25.11 12.96 -46.20
N GLY A 501 23.85 12.56 -45.95
CA GLY A 501 23.52 11.27 -45.36
C GLY A 501 23.70 10.13 -46.37
N ILE A 502 24.29 9.00 -45.95
CA ILE A 502 24.39 7.77 -46.72
C ILE A 502 23.31 6.79 -46.34
N GLY A 503 22.71 6.12 -47.34
CA GLY A 503 21.81 5.01 -47.15
C GLY A 503 22.15 3.80 -48.05
N ILE A 504 21.54 2.68 -47.81
CA ILE A 504 21.59 1.50 -48.67
C ILE A 504 20.31 1.43 -49.47
N ASP A 505 20.42 1.12 -50.77
CA ASP A 505 19.28 0.75 -51.61
C ASP A 505 19.57 -0.58 -52.31
N TYR A 506 18.84 -1.61 -51.88
CA TYR A 506 19.03 -2.95 -52.40
C TYR A 506 18.53 -3.17 -53.86
N SER A 507 17.84 -2.18 -54.45
CA SER A 507 17.42 -2.21 -55.84
C SER A 507 18.49 -1.78 -56.83
N LEU A 508 19.54 -1.08 -56.33
CA LEU A 508 20.64 -0.55 -57.16
C LEU A 508 21.61 -1.65 -57.58
N LYS A 509 22.21 -1.49 -58.77
CA LYS A 509 23.35 -2.32 -59.18
C LYS A 509 24.64 -1.85 -58.52
N GLU A 510 25.65 -2.70 -58.49
CA GLU A 510 26.94 -2.44 -57.82
C GLU A 510 27.63 -1.17 -58.24
N ASN A 511 27.34 -0.62 -59.42
CA ASN A 511 27.94 0.60 -59.95
C ASN A 511 26.94 1.76 -60.07
N GLU A 512 25.78 1.67 -59.41
CA GLU A 512 24.76 2.73 -59.43
C GLU A 512 24.74 3.48 -58.09
N LEU A 513 24.53 4.80 -58.19
CA LEU A 513 24.33 5.74 -57.08
C LEU A 513 22.99 6.43 -57.27
N LEU A 514 22.09 6.31 -56.29
CA LEU A 514 20.84 7.07 -56.26
C LEU A 514 21.08 8.40 -55.57
N ILE A 515 20.73 9.51 -56.23
CA ILE A 515 20.82 10.87 -55.69
C ILE A 515 19.47 11.57 -55.72
N GLY A 516 19.27 12.51 -54.79
CA GLY A 516 18.10 13.39 -54.77
C GLY A 516 18.22 14.53 -55.76
N THR A 517 17.09 15.20 -56.05
CA THR A 517 16.96 16.30 -57.00
C THR A 517 17.86 17.48 -56.69
N GLU A 518 18.18 17.77 -55.42
CA GLU A 518 19.09 18.86 -55.04
C GLU A 518 20.56 18.57 -55.40
N MET A 519 20.97 17.32 -55.33
CA MET A 519 22.28 16.89 -55.78
C MET A 519 22.34 16.94 -57.30
N GLU A 520 21.24 16.63 -57.99
CA GLU A 520 21.09 16.84 -59.42
C GLU A 520 21.27 18.32 -59.79
N ASP A 521 20.61 19.24 -59.08
CA ASP A 521 20.75 20.67 -59.25
C ASP A 521 22.20 21.14 -59.03
N PHE A 522 22.91 20.59 -58.02
CA PHE A 522 24.33 20.85 -57.81
C PHE A 522 25.18 20.43 -58.97
N ILE A 523 24.95 19.26 -59.53
CA ILE A 523 25.69 18.74 -60.70
C ILE A 523 25.37 19.58 -61.94
N SER A 524 24.08 19.91 -62.16
CA SER A 524 23.64 20.77 -63.27
C SER A 524 24.21 22.18 -63.21
N ASN A 525 24.31 22.75 -61.98
CA ASN A 525 24.97 24.04 -61.80
C ASN A 525 26.45 24.00 -62.11
N LEU A 526 27.15 22.88 -61.89
CA LEU A 526 28.53 22.70 -62.35
C LEU A 526 28.60 22.70 -63.86
N GLU A 527 27.66 22.16 -64.61
CA GLU A 527 27.60 22.17 -66.07
C GLU A 527 27.21 23.54 -66.60
N ASP A 528 26.15 24.17 -66.06
CA ASP A 528 25.57 25.39 -66.63
C ASP A 528 26.34 26.67 -66.24
N GLU A 529 26.74 26.85 -64.98
CA GLU A 529 27.39 28.05 -64.48
C GLU A 529 28.94 28.05 -64.71
N ASN A 530 29.56 26.85 -64.64
CA ASN A 530 31.02 26.72 -64.73
C ASN A 530 31.50 26.11 -66.02
N ASN A 531 30.63 25.85 -67.03
CA ASN A 531 30.94 25.16 -68.28
C ASN A 531 31.74 23.85 -68.07
N ALA A 532 31.46 23.12 -67.03
CA ALA A 532 32.13 21.88 -66.72
C ALA A 532 31.77 20.79 -67.77
N GLN A 533 32.76 20.13 -68.31
CA GLN A 533 32.59 19.02 -69.25
C GLN A 533 33.09 17.70 -68.64
N ASN A 534 32.59 16.58 -69.13
CA ASN A 534 33.02 15.25 -68.73
C ASN A 534 32.85 15.01 -67.20
N ILE A 535 31.76 15.42 -66.63
CA ILE A 535 31.51 15.18 -65.22
C ILE A 535 31.40 13.68 -64.97
N LYS A 536 32.21 13.17 -64.05
CA LYS A 536 32.21 11.78 -63.60
C LYS A 536 32.16 11.72 -62.09
N LEU A 537 31.33 10.85 -61.57
CA LEU A 537 31.27 10.57 -60.13
C LEU A 537 32.05 9.32 -59.80
N PHE A 538 32.78 9.40 -58.70
CA PHE A 538 33.52 8.28 -58.14
C PHE A 538 33.09 8.11 -56.66
N TYR A 539 32.76 6.87 -56.31
CA TYR A 539 32.71 6.49 -54.90
C TYR A 539 34.06 5.86 -54.58
N GLU A 540 34.82 6.52 -53.74
CA GLU A 540 36.27 6.26 -53.60
C GLU A 540 36.98 6.29 -54.97
N ASP A 541 37.47 5.18 -55.48
CA ASP A 541 38.17 5.11 -56.76
C ASP A 541 37.37 4.44 -57.89
N LYS A 542 36.09 4.04 -57.60
CA LYS A 542 35.19 3.36 -58.58
C LYS A 542 34.32 4.41 -59.27
N GLU A 543 34.32 4.42 -60.61
CA GLU A 543 33.40 5.24 -61.42
C GLU A 543 31.98 4.66 -61.30
N ILE A 544 31.01 5.52 -60.87
CA ILE A 544 29.64 5.17 -60.62
C ILE A 544 28.66 5.86 -61.59
N GLN A 545 27.55 5.18 -61.88
CA GLN A 545 26.44 5.72 -62.68
C GLN A 545 25.37 6.34 -61.76
N ILE A 546 24.87 7.52 -62.13
CA ILE A 546 23.88 8.25 -61.38
C ILE A 546 22.48 7.74 -61.74
N VAL A 547 21.69 7.46 -60.73
CA VAL A 547 20.24 7.23 -60.83
C VAL A 547 19.57 8.38 -60.07
N ILE A 548 18.63 9.10 -60.69
CA ILE A 548 17.96 10.26 -60.10
C ILE A 548 16.55 9.83 -59.67
N GLU A 549 16.22 10.11 -58.42
CA GLU A 549 14.88 9.93 -57.89
C GLU A 549 14.45 11.14 -57.05
N ASN A 550 13.17 11.49 -57.07
CA ASN A 550 12.68 12.56 -56.21
C ASN A 550 12.68 12.05 -54.75
N LEU A 551 13.73 12.38 -54.02
CA LEU A 551 13.90 12.03 -52.61
C LEU A 551 13.35 13.17 -51.76
N ASP A 552 12.56 12.81 -50.74
CA ASP A 552 12.04 13.77 -49.76
C ASP A 552 13.12 14.32 -48.81
N ASP A 553 14.36 13.86 -48.92
CA ASP A 553 15.46 14.16 -48.03
C ASP A 553 16.51 15.05 -48.70
N TYR A 554 16.81 16.17 -48.04
CA TYR A 554 17.92 17.04 -48.35
C TYR A 554 19.26 16.27 -48.28
N TYR A 555 20.04 16.24 -49.37
CA TYR A 555 21.41 15.73 -49.46
C TYR A 555 21.61 14.23 -49.10
N SER A 556 20.63 13.37 -49.22
CA SER A 556 20.83 11.93 -49.06
C SER A 556 21.16 11.26 -50.37
N PHE A 557 22.13 10.36 -50.36
CA PHE A 557 22.38 9.44 -51.46
C PHE A 557 22.39 7.99 -50.97
N TYR A 558 22.05 7.10 -51.87
CA TYR A 558 21.95 5.65 -51.57
C TYR A 558 22.90 4.91 -52.52
N VAL A 559 23.56 3.90 -51.97
CA VAL A 559 24.50 3.03 -52.69
C VAL A 559 24.03 1.58 -52.55
N ASN A 560 24.48 0.74 -53.49
CA ASN A 560 24.40 -0.70 -53.31
C ASN A 560 25.33 -1.11 -52.14
N SER A 561 24.91 -2.04 -51.27
CA SER A 561 25.68 -2.47 -50.10
C SER A 561 27.09 -2.96 -50.45
N ASN A 562 27.27 -3.56 -51.62
CA ASN A 562 28.59 -3.98 -52.13
C ASN A 562 29.59 -2.84 -52.34
N LEU A 563 29.15 -1.59 -52.46
CA LEU A 563 30.04 -0.44 -52.52
C LEU A 563 30.60 -0.01 -51.16
N LEU A 564 29.95 -0.41 -50.05
CA LEU A 564 30.35 -0.07 -48.69
C LEU A 564 31.45 -0.98 -48.11
N ILE A 565 31.95 -1.96 -48.92
CA ILE A 565 32.91 -2.95 -48.42
C ILE A 565 34.32 -2.34 -48.42
N GLU A 566 34.78 -1.96 -47.23
CA GLU A 566 36.21 -1.88 -46.91
C GLU A 566 36.70 -3.20 -46.32
N ASP A 567 37.74 -3.79 -46.90
CA ASP A 567 38.21 -5.14 -46.60
C ASP A 567 38.82 -5.36 -45.20
N SER A 568 38.81 -4.40 -44.27
CA SER A 568 39.54 -4.55 -43.00
C SER A 568 39.18 -3.61 -41.87
N PHE A 569 37.91 -3.58 -41.42
CA PHE A 569 37.66 -3.01 -40.08
C PHE A 569 38.08 -4.00 -39.00
N PRO A 570 38.86 -3.59 -37.98
CA PRO A 570 39.16 -4.48 -36.86
C PRO A 570 37.92 -4.74 -36.03
N ILE A 571 37.53 -5.98 -35.93
CA ILE A 571 36.38 -6.41 -35.11
C ILE A 571 36.84 -6.54 -33.67
N TYR A 572 36.19 -5.82 -32.74
CA TYR A 572 36.55 -5.80 -31.33
C TYR A 572 35.63 -6.64 -30.44
N GLN A 573 34.53 -7.10 -31.02
CA GLN A 573 33.49 -7.78 -30.27
C GLN A 573 32.80 -8.81 -31.17
N TYR A 574 32.43 -9.95 -30.62
CA TYR A 574 31.53 -10.96 -31.21
C TYR A 574 30.33 -11.21 -30.32
N SER A 575 29.21 -11.58 -30.90
CA SER A 575 28.05 -12.06 -30.18
C SER A 575 27.84 -13.56 -30.37
N LEU A 576 27.86 -14.34 -29.29
CA LEU A 576 27.49 -15.74 -29.34
C LEU A 576 25.99 -15.87 -29.10
N ILE A 577 25.36 -16.69 -29.90
CA ILE A 577 23.94 -17.02 -29.82
C ILE A 577 23.82 -18.42 -29.23
N VAL A 578 23.05 -18.54 -28.14
CA VAL A 578 22.76 -19.80 -27.43
C VAL A 578 21.24 -19.93 -27.28
N LYS A 579 20.58 -20.63 -28.20
CA LYS A 579 19.12 -20.77 -28.23
C LYS A 579 18.53 -21.38 -26.95
N ASP A 580 19.20 -22.41 -26.42
CA ASP A 580 18.79 -23.00 -25.15
C ASP A 580 19.43 -22.25 -23.98
N THR A 581 18.72 -21.25 -23.44
CA THR A 581 19.16 -20.41 -22.31
C THR A 581 19.54 -21.23 -21.09
N THR A 582 19.04 -22.46 -20.92
CA THR A 582 19.45 -23.36 -19.82
C THR A 582 20.90 -23.80 -19.94
N LYS A 583 21.52 -23.69 -21.13
CA LYS A 583 22.91 -24.05 -21.42
C LYS A 583 23.88 -22.88 -21.29
N LEU A 584 23.41 -21.64 -21.15
CA LEU A 584 24.26 -20.46 -21.00
C LEU A 584 25.36 -20.64 -19.96
N LYS A 585 25.02 -21.15 -18.76
CA LYS A 585 26.02 -21.45 -17.73
C LYS A 585 27.08 -22.45 -18.16
N SER A 586 26.70 -23.40 -19.01
CA SER A 586 27.66 -24.40 -19.53
C SER A 586 28.61 -23.79 -20.54
N VAL A 587 28.12 -22.89 -21.41
CA VAL A 587 28.95 -22.13 -22.37
C VAL A 587 29.90 -21.20 -21.62
N ILE A 588 29.39 -20.44 -20.63
CA ILE A 588 30.21 -19.55 -19.77
C ILE A 588 31.32 -20.32 -19.06
N ASN A 589 31.00 -21.50 -18.48
CA ASN A 589 31.99 -22.35 -17.85
C ASN A 589 33.04 -22.84 -18.84
N SER A 590 32.66 -23.10 -20.09
CA SER A 590 33.60 -23.53 -21.15
C SER A 590 34.53 -22.37 -21.57
N LEU A 591 34.01 -21.16 -21.63
CA LEU A 591 34.81 -19.93 -21.86
C LEU A 591 35.79 -19.67 -20.72
N SER A 592 35.33 -19.82 -19.46
CA SER A 592 36.16 -19.55 -18.27
C SER A 592 37.23 -20.63 -18.04
N ASN A 593 36.97 -21.90 -18.41
CA ASN A 593 37.88 -23.03 -18.16
C ASN A 593 38.91 -23.26 -19.29
N ASN A 594 38.61 -22.79 -20.48
CA ASN A 594 39.57 -22.85 -21.58
C ASN A 594 40.53 -21.65 -21.47
N GLN A 595 41.82 -21.92 -21.31
CA GLN A 595 42.94 -20.94 -21.31
C GLN A 595 43.10 -20.27 -22.66
N TYR A 596 42.03 -19.80 -23.29
CA TYR A 596 42.12 -18.90 -24.43
C TYR A 596 42.40 -17.53 -23.84
N GLU A 597 43.70 -17.12 -23.87
CA GLU A 597 44.19 -15.93 -23.18
C GLU A 597 43.46 -14.68 -23.69
N GLY A 598 42.79 -14.00 -22.76
CA GLY A 598 42.33 -12.64 -22.94
C GLY A 598 40.86 -12.46 -23.35
N LEU A 599 40.07 -13.52 -23.58
CA LEU A 599 38.66 -13.37 -23.88
C LEU A 599 37.85 -13.02 -22.61
N SER A 600 37.12 -11.94 -22.66
CA SER A 600 36.11 -11.53 -21.65
C SER A 600 34.73 -11.74 -22.19
N TYR A 601 33.79 -12.09 -21.34
CA TYR A 601 32.39 -12.30 -21.73
C TYR A 601 31.43 -11.48 -20.85
N LEU A 602 30.33 -11.08 -21.44
CA LEU A 602 29.24 -10.36 -20.80
C LEU A 602 27.90 -10.93 -21.30
N LEU A 603 26.97 -11.24 -20.39
CA LEU A 603 25.60 -11.54 -20.77
C LEU A 603 24.90 -10.24 -21.20
N ALA A 604 24.39 -10.21 -22.42
CA ALA A 604 23.74 -9.01 -22.93
C ALA A 604 22.50 -8.62 -22.10
N SER A 605 21.77 -9.60 -21.57
CA SER A 605 20.64 -9.38 -20.68
C SER A 605 21.01 -8.85 -19.28
N GLU A 606 22.28 -9.01 -18.83
CA GLU A 606 22.77 -8.52 -17.54
C GLU A 606 23.45 -7.15 -17.64
N ASN A 607 23.58 -6.60 -18.84
CA ASN A 607 24.28 -5.34 -19.07
C ASN A 607 23.42 -4.14 -18.62
N VAL A 608 23.36 -3.93 -17.31
CA VAL A 608 22.88 -2.69 -16.72
C VAL A 608 24.03 -1.70 -16.68
N ASP A 609 23.88 -0.56 -17.32
CA ASP A 609 24.85 0.53 -17.23
C ASP A 609 25.16 0.81 -15.75
N ASP A 610 26.44 0.70 -15.34
CA ASP A 610 26.87 0.88 -13.95
C ASP A 610 26.52 2.28 -13.41
N ASN A 611 26.45 3.29 -14.26
CA ASN A 611 26.00 4.64 -13.91
C ASN A 611 24.49 4.64 -13.59
N LEU A 612 23.70 3.90 -14.37
CA LEU A 612 22.26 3.81 -14.16
C LEU A 612 21.89 3.02 -12.89
N SER A 613 22.70 2.00 -12.55
CA SER A 613 22.55 1.27 -11.28
C SER A 613 22.80 2.17 -10.07
N GLY A 614 23.75 3.11 -10.18
CA GLY A 614 24.02 4.17 -9.21
C GLY A 614 22.84 5.14 -9.07
N ASP A 615 22.29 5.61 -10.17
CA ASP A 615 21.15 6.52 -10.20
C ASP A 615 19.87 5.86 -9.67
N LEU A 616 19.60 4.60 -10.01
CA LEU A 616 18.52 3.81 -9.46
C LEU A 616 18.66 3.63 -7.94
N LEU A 617 19.86 3.43 -7.44
CA LEU A 617 20.14 3.33 -6.01
C LEU A 617 19.87 4.67 -5.31
N VAL A 618 20.34 5.78 -5.85
CA VAL A 618 20.10 7.14 -5.32
C VAL A 618 18.59 7.44 -5.29
N ILE A 619 17.89 7.17 -6.38
CA ILE A 619 16.45 7.38 -6.48
C ILE A 619 15.68 6.46 -5.50
N SER A 620 16.09 5.21 -5.38
CA SER A 620 15.47 4.27 -4.41
C SER A 620 15.69 4.72 -2.97
N ILE A 621 16.87 5.26 -2.64
CA ILE A 621 17.16 5.85 -1.32
C ILE A 621 16.33 7.10 -1.09
N ALA A 622 16.28 8.03 -2.05
CA ALA A 622 15.48 9.24 -1.97
C ALA A 622 14.00 8.93 -1.80
N PHE A 623 13.50 7.93 -2.55
CA PHE A 623 12.12 7.46 -2.43
C PHE A 623 11.86 6.80 -1.07
N GLY A 624 12.83 6.08 -0.51
CA GLY A 624 12.79 5.51 0.84
C GLY A 624 12.62 6.60 1.90
N PHE A 625 13.39 7.68 1.83
CA PHE A 625 13.23 8.82 2.73
C PHE A 625 11.87 9.51 2.58
N TYR A 626 11.42 9.71 1.34
CA TYR A 626 10.12 10.30 1.04
C TYR A 626 8.97 9.41 1.54
N ALA A 627 9.10 8.08 1.40
CA ALA A 627 8.14 7.12 1.93
C ALA A 627 8.03 7.20 3.46
N ILE A 628 9.16 7.24 4.16
CA ILE A 628 9.18 7.40 5.63
C ILE A 628 8.51 8.72 6.02
N PHE A 629 8.84 9.82 5.35
CA PHE A 629 8.24 11.13 5.60
C PHE A 629 6.71 11.12 5.43
N LEU A 630 6.21 10.53 4.33
CA LEU A 630 4.78 10.39 4.09
C LEU A 630 4.08 9.48 5.09
N ILE A 631 4.70 8.36 5.47
CA ILE A 631 4.15 7.47 6.51
C ILE A 631 4.01 8.22 7.84
N VAL A 632 4.98 9.08 8.18
CA VAL A 632 4.91 9.93 9.38
C VAL A 632 3.76 10.93 9.27
N ILE A 633 3.57 11.58 8.14
CA ILE A 633 2.44 12.51 7.91
C ILE A 633 1.10 11.77 7.99
N ILE A 634 0.96 10.64 7.32
CA ILE A 634 -0.25 9.80 7.36
C ILE A 634 -0.54 9.34 8.79
N TYR A 635 0.49 8.93 9.52
CA TYR A 635 0.36 8.59 10.94
C TYR A 635 -0.12 9.76 11.79
N LEU A 636 0.49 10.94 11.66
CA LEU A 636 0.11 12.14 12.42
C LEU A 636 -1.32 12.57 12.10
N PHE A 637 -1.69 12.61 10.82
CA PHE A 637 -3.04 12.93 10.37
C PHE A 637 -4.07 11.96 10.94
N SER A 638 -3.82 10.65 10.79
CA SER A 638 -4.69 9.60 11.32
C SER A 638 -4.82 9.69 12.84
N TYR A 639 -3.69 9.88 13.54
CA TYR A 639 -3.66 10.00 14.99
C TYR A 639 -4.47 11.21 15.49
N LEU A 640 -4.26 12.39 14.91
CA LEU A 640 -4.94 13.61 15.34
C LEU A 640 -6.45 13.52 15.06
N SER A 641 -6.83 13.03 13.89
CA SER A 641 -8.23 12.87 13.50
C SER A 641 -8.96 11.84 14.36
N ILE A 642 -8.38 10.65 14.53
CA ILE A 642 -8.97 9.59 15.35
C ILE A 642 -9.00 10.02 16.84
N ARG A 643 -7.95 10.68 17.33
CA ARG A 643 -7.91 11.23 18.69
C ARG A 643 -9.07 12.19 18.93
N SER A 644 -9.32 13.12 18.02
CA SER A 644 -10.42 14.10 18.14
C SER A 644 -11.77 13.39 18.25
N VAL A 645 -12.01 12.41 17.37
CA VAL A 645 -13.27 11.64 17.34
C VAL A 645 -13.44 10.78 18.60
N LEU A 646 -12.39 10.13 19.05
CA LEU A 646 -12.45 9.25 20.22
C LEU A 646 -12.52 10.00 21.54
N LEU A 647 -11.95 11.22 21.64
CA LEU A 647 -12.09 12.07 22.82
C LEU A 647 -13.57 12.41 23.11
N SER A 648 -14.40 12.55 22.10
CA SER A 648 -15.84 12.74 22.27
C SER A 648 -16.54 11.57 22.98
N SER A 649 -15.94 10.39 22.99
CA SER A 649 -16.47 9.18 23.64
C SER A 649 -15.87 8.93 25.03
N LYS A 650 -15.07 9.86 25.56
CA LYS A 650 -14.40 9.71 26.85
C LYS A 650 -15.36 9.40 28.02
N LYS A 651 -16.53 10.04 28.04
CA LYS A 651 -17.59 9.78 29.02
C LYS A 651 -17.98 8.30 29.05
N ASN A 652 -18.15 7.66 27.89
CA ASN A 652 -18.54 6.25 27.83
C ASN A 652 -17.44 5.30 28.35
N TYR A 653 -16.16 5.60 28.07
CA TYR A 653 -15.06 4.79 28.62
C TYR A 653 -14.95 4.90 30.13
N ASN A 654 -15.27 6.06 30.71
CA ASN A 654 -15.32 6.24 32.14
C ASN A 654 -16.46 5.44 32.78
N ILE A 655 -17.63 5.40 32.14
CA ILE A 655 -18.75 4.56 32.60
C ILE A 655 -18.33 3.08 32.66
N PHE A 656 -17.62 2.58 31.64
CA PHE A 656 -17.11 1.22 31.67
C PHE A 656 -16.11 0.96 32.80
N ARG A 657 -15.28 1.93 33.17
CA ARG A 657 -14.38 1.82 34.34
C ARG A 657 -15.15 1.74 35.66
N VAL A 658 -16.19 2.54 35.80
CA VAL A 658 -17.07 2.47 36.97
C VAL A 658 -17.74 1.10 37.08
N LEU A 659 -18.13 0.52 35.94
CA LEU A 659 -18.70 -0.82 35.90
C LEU A 659 -17.68 -1.96 36.15
N GLY A 660 -16.39 -1.62 36.37
CA GLY A 660 -15.34 -2.57 36.72
C GLY A 660 -14.56 -3.15 35.54
N ILE A 661 -14.52 -2.45 34.41
CA ILE A 661 -13.61 -2.77 33.31
C ILE A 661 -12.24 -2.14 33.57
N SER A 662 -11.19 -2.95 33.52
CA SER A 662 -9.83 -2.47 33.80
C SER A 662 -9.31 -1.51 32.72
N PRO A 663 -8.37 -0.59 33.04
CA PRO A 663 -7.74 0.30 32.07
C PRO A 663 -7.10 -0.44 30.90
N LYS A 664 -6.50 -1.62 31.14
CA LYS A 664 -5.93 -2.47 30.10
C LYS A 664 -7.02 -2.98 29.12
N GLN A 665 -8.17 -3.38 29.65
CA GLN A 665 -9.29 -3.81 28.81
C GLN A 665 -9.88 -2.67 27.98
N ILE A 666 -9.91 -1.44 28.51
CA ILE A 666 -10.31 -0.25 27.75
C ILE A 666 -9.32 0.09 26.66
N GLN A 667 -8.01 -0.05 26.94
CA GLN A 667 -6.98 0.10 25.91
C GLN A 667 -7.18 -0.89 24.76
N ILE A 668 -7.40 -2.16 25.08
CA ILE A 668 -7.66 -3.20 24.08
C ILE A 668 -8.95 -2.89 23.32
N MET A 669 -10.02 -2.47 23.98
CA MET A 669 -11.30 -2.12 23.35
C MET A 669 -11.16 -0.99 22.33
N SER A 670 -10.54 0.12 22.73
CA SER A 670 -10.30 1.25 21.83
C SER A 670 -9.31 0.91 20.69
N GLY A 671 -8.33 0.06 20.97
CA GLY A 671 -7.42 -0.47 19.97
C GLY A 671 -8.11 -1.31 18.91
N ILE A 672 -9.00 -2.21 19.33
CA ILE A 672 -9.82 -3.04 18.43
C ILE A 672 -10.72 -2.18 17.53
N GLU A 673 -11.35 -1.11 18.07
CA GLU A 673 -12.16 -0.18 17.27
C GLU A 673 -11.34 0.42 16.12
N VAL A 674 -10.11 0.83 16.38
CA VAL A 674 -9.20 1.42 15.37
C VAL A 674 -8.75 0.35 14.36
N ILE A 675 -8.28 -0.81 14.84
CA ILE A 675 -7.79 -1.88 13.96
C ILE A 675 -8.90 -2.37 13.00
N ILE A 676 -10.11 -2.57 13.49
CA ILE A 676 -11.25 -2.98 12.64
C ILE A 676 -11.51 -1.92 11.56
N SER A 677 -11.43 -0.64 11.92
CA SER A 677 -11.67 0.46 10.97
C SER A 677 -10.60 0.51 9.87
N PHE A 678 -9.33 0.32 10.21
CA PHE A 678 -8.22 0.26 9.23
C PHE A 678 -8.30 -0.99 8.35
N LEU A 679 -8.67 -2.14 8.91
CA LEU A 679 -8.84 -3.37 8.13
C LEU A 679 -10.00 -3.24 7.12
N TYR A 680 -11.12 -2.65 7.56
CA TYR A 680 -12.24 -2.39 6.65
C TYR A 680 -11.85 -1.40 5.55
N ALA A 681 -11.11 -0.34 5.89
CA ALA A 681 -10.60 0.64 4.95
C ALA A 681 -9.65 0.01 3.92
N TYR A 682 -8.78 -0.89 4.36
CA TYR A 682 -7.90 -1.65 3.48
C TYR A 682 -8.69 -2.50 2.48
N LEU A 683 -9.65 -3.30 2.96
CA LEU A 683 -10.49 -4.14 2.11
C LEU A 683 -11.33 -3.32 1.12
N PHE A 684 -11.86 -2.19 1.57
CA PHE A 684 -12.59 -1.27 0.70
C PHE A 684 -11.72 -0.73 -0.43
N ASN A 685 -10.53 -0.20 -0.11
CA ASN A 685 -9.61 0.33 -1.11
C ASN A 685 -9.09 -0.78 -2.04
N LEU A 686 -8.82 -1.98 -1.54
CA LEU A 686 -8.44 -3.13 -2.35
C LEU A 686 -9.50 -3.43 -3.43
N VAL A 687 -10.78 -3.46 -3.03
CA VAL A 687 -11.89 -3.66 -3.98
C VAL A 687 -11.97 -2.51 -4.98
N VAL A 688 -11.82 -1.26 -4.53
CA VAL A 688 -11.83 -0.09 -5.40
C VAL A 688 -10.70 -0.16 -6.44
N PHE A 689 -9.48 -0.48 -6.03
CA PHE A 689 -8.34 -0.61 -6.94
C PHE A 689 -8.50 -1.75 -7.95
N ILE A 690 -9.04 -2.91 -7.52
CA ILE A 690 -9.36 -4.02 -8.44
C ILE A 690 -10.43 -3.61 -9.46
N LEU A 691 -11.47 -2.89 -9.03
CA LEU A 691 -12.51 -2.40 -9.93
C LEU A 691 -11.97 -1.39 -10.94
N ILE A 692 -11.13 -0.44 -10.50
CA ILE A 692 -10.51 0.55 -11.38
C ILE A 692 -9.60 -0.13 -12.41
N LYS A 693 -8.82 -1.14 -12.00
CA LYS A 693 -7.99 -1.93 -12.92
C LYS A 693 -8.83 -2.56 -14.04
N ASN A 694 -10.01 -3.08 -13.71
CA ASN A 694 -10.89 -3.74 -14.68
C ASN A 694 -11.68 -2.75 -15.57
N LEU A 695 -11.76 -1.47 -15.21
CA LEU A 695 -12.46 -0.44 -16.00
C LEU A 695 -11.64 0.05 -17.20
N ASN A 696 -10.39 -0.39 -17.37
CA ASN A 696 -9.50 -0.05 -18.49
C ASN A 696 -9.40 1.46 -18.78
N ILE A 697 -9.41 2.29 -17.73
CA ILE A 697 -9.21 3.73 -17.85
C ILE A 697 -7.74 3.95 -18.18
N LYS A 698 -7.47 4.45 -19.43
CA LYS A 698 -6.11 4.77 -19.91
C LYS A 698 -5.33 5.56 -18.83
N TYR A 699 -4.06 5.26 -18.61
CA TYR A 699 -3.16 5.78 -17.57
C TYR A 699 -3.42 5.27 -16.13
N VAL A 700 -4.66 5.06 -15.68
CA VAL A 700 -4.96 4.64 -14.31
C VAL A 700 -4.87 3.11 -14.17
N SER A 701 -5.37 2.38 -15.16
CA SER A 701 -5.23 0.92 -15.21
C SER A 701 -3.76 0.50 -15.34
N GLU A 702 -2.99 1.22 -16.17
CA GLU A 702 -1.56 1.03 -16.35
C GLU A 702 -0.80 1.26 -15.04
N TYR A 703 -1.05 2.39 -14.35
CA TYR A 703 -0.51 2.70 -13.04
C TYR A 703 -0.74 1.58 -12.00
N ILE A 704 -1.95 0.98 -11.99
CA ILE A 704 -2.31 -0.10 -11.06
C ILE A 704 -1.71 -1.44 -11.50
N SER A 705 -1.42 -1.64 -12.79
CA SER A 705 -0.89 -2.91 -13.32
C SER A 705 0.48 -3.28 -12.75
N TYR A 706 1.29 -2.28 -12.41
CA TYR A 706 2.61 -2.46 -11.82
C TYR A 706 2.60 -2.94 -10.36
N ILE A 707 1.43 -2.90 -9.67
CA ILE A 707 1.30 -3.40 -8.30
C ILE A 707 1.12 -4.92 -8.33
N LYS A 708 2.11 -5.66 -7.82
CA LYS A 708 2.12 -7.13 -7.73
C LYS A 708 1.31 -7.61 -6.52
N PHE A 709 0.93 -8.90 -6.52
CA PHE A 709 0.22 -9.50 -5.38
C PHE A 709 0.99 -9.38 -4.05
N THR A 710 2.31 -9.54 -4.08
CA THR A 710 3.19 -9.36 -2.92
C THR A 710 3.10 -7.96 -2.31
N ASP A 711 2.87 -6.95 -3.12
CA ASP A 711 2.80 -5.55 -2.72
C ASP A 711 1.53 -5.26 -1.92
N TYR A 712 0.41 -5.90 -2.30
CA TYR A 712 -0.82 -5.84 -1.49
C TYR A 712 -0.61 -6.44 -0.10
N LEU A 713 0.16 -7.52 0.04
CA LEU A 713 0.52 -8.07 1.35
C LEU A 713 1.39 -7.10 2.16
N LEU A 714 2.37 -6.47 1.52
CA LEU A 714 3.20 -5.44 2.16
C LEU A 714 2.35 -4.26 2.66
N LEU A 715 1.45 -3.74 1.81
CA LEU A 715 0.53 -2.66 2.17
C LEU A 715 -0.39 -3.05 3.34
N LEU A 716 -0.84 -4.31 3.40
CA LEU A 716 -1.60 -4.82 4.54
C LEU A 716 -0.79 -4.78 5.83
N ILE A 717 0.46 -5.23 5.80
CA ILE A 717 1.36 -5.21 6.97
C ILE A 717 1.60 -3.78 7.44
N VAL A 718 1.88 -2.84 6.54
CA VAL A 718 2.07 -1.42 6.85
C VAL A 718 0.79 -0.84 7.45
N ASN A 719 -0.38 -1.13 6.88
CA ASN A 719 -1.68 -0.66 7.37
C ASN A 719 -1.98 -1.19 8.79
N ILE A 720 -1.71 -2.46 9.07
CA ILE A 720 -1.83 -3.04 10.41
C ILE A 720 -0.84 -2.38 11.37
N GLY A 721 0.42 -2.17 10.96
CA GLY A 721 1.43 -1.47 11.76
C GLY A 721 0.98 -0.06 12.16
N LEU A 722 0.50 0.74 11.20
CA LEU A 722 -0.06 2.07 11.43
C LEU A 722 -1.25 2.03 12.40
N SER A 723 -2.17 1.09 12.22
CA SER A 723 -3.33 0.93 13.09
C SER A 723 -2.92 0.65 14.55
N ILE A 724 -1.93 -0.21 14.77
CA ILE A 724 -1.39 -0.55 16.10
C ILE A 724 -0.70 0.66 16.73
N LEU A 725 0.09 1.42 15.96
CA LEU A 725 0.76 2.64 16.44
C LEU A 725 -0.26 3.70 16.90
N VAL A 726 -1.27 3.97 16.08
CA VAL A 726 -2.35 4.91 16.41
C VAL A 726 -3.12 4.44 17.64
N ALA A 727 -3.50 3.16 17.68
CA ALA A 727 -4.23 2.55 18.77
C ALA A 727 -3.45 2.64 20.10
N ASN A 728 -2.18 2.27 20.13
CA ASN A 728 -1.34 2.27 21.32
C ASN A 728 -1.13 3.67 21.90
N ARG A 729 -0.90 4.66 21.02
CA ARG A 729 -0.69 6.04 21.48
C ARG A 729 -1.96 6.64 22.07
N TYR A 730 -3.09 6.36 21.45
CA TYR A 730 -4.39 6.86 21.92
C TYR A 730 -4.83 6.16 23.22
N SER A 731 -4.74 4.84 23.28
CA SER A 731 -5.21 4.07 24.44
C SER A 731 -4.48 4.43 25.73
N LYS A 732 -3.18 4.76 25.66
CA LYS A 732 -2.40 5.27 26.80
C LYS A 732 -2.93 6.60 27.35
N LEU A 733 -3.51 7.46 26.50
CA LEU A 733 -4.10 8.73 26.93
C LEU A 733 -5.40 8.55 27.74
N LEU A 734 -6.18 7.51 27.39
CA LEU A 734 -7.44 7.21 28.08
C LEU A 734 -7.22 6.65 29.50
N SER A 735 -6.12 5.96 29.74
CA SER A 735 -5.85 5.25 30.99
C SER A 735 -5.18 6.07 32.08
N LYS A 736 -4.59 7.24 31.77
CA LYS A 736 -3.73 8.00 32.68
C LYS A 736 -4.47 8.86 33.74
N ARG A 737 -5.79 9.06 33.65
CA ARG A 737 -6.52 9.93 34.59
C ARG A 737 -7.25 9.14 35.68
N SER A 738 -7.30 9.74 36.91
CA SER A 738 -8.05 9.15 38.01
C SER A 738 -9.54 9.10 37.72
N LEU A 739 -10.23 8.09 38.28
CA LEU A 739 -11.67 7.88 38.12
C LEU A 739 -12.48 9.08 38.63
N MET A 740 -12.04 9.67 39.76
CA MET A 740 -12.69 10.82 40.39
C MET A 740 -12.73 12.09 39.53
N ALA A 741 -11.63 12.39 38.83
CA ALA A 741 -11.59 13.52 37.89
C ALA A 741 -12.61 13.36 36.71
N THR A 742 -13.13 12.17 36.51
CA THR A 742 -14.04 11.86 35.42
C THR A 742 -15.50 11.76 35.85
N VAL A 743 -15.77 11.47 37.11
CA VAL A 743 -17.13 11.48 37.73
C VAL A 743 -17.58 12.91 37.98
N LYS A 744 -16.66 13.83 38.43
CA LYS A 744 -16.96 15.25 38.69
C LYS A 744 -17.22 16.10 37.44
N VAL A 745 -16.77 15.70 36.24
CA VAL A 745 -16.97 16.46 34.97
C VAL A 745 -18.37 16.23 34.37
N GLY A 746 -19.23 15.49 35.02
CA GLY A 746 -20.62 15.23 34.58
C GLY A 746 -21.67 16.02 35.39
N GLY A 747 -21.26 16.94 36.25
CA GLY A 747 -22.13 17.85 36.99
C GLY A 747 -22.01 19.27 36.47
#